data_107979d6d2bcf8d250a5e17397507d2c
#
_entry.id   107979d6d2bcf8d250a5e17397507d2c
#
_cell.length_a   1.000
_cell.length_b   1.000
_cell.length_c   1.000
_cell.angle_alpha   90.00
_cell.angle_beta   90.00
_cell.angle_gamma   90.00
#
_symmetry.space_group_name_H-M   'P 1'
#
loop_
_entity.id
_entity.type
_entity.pdbx_description
1 polymer ?
#
loop_
_entity_poly.entity_id
_entity_poly.type
_entity_poly.pdbx_seq_one_letter_code
_entity_poly.pdbx_strand_id
1 'polypeptide(L)'
;MTIPIFSPSSIFSTGESSFENYPCARYLPPYYSNSVTKLIEFLLSNKGFPSQASVILDPFGTSPLVDVEIAKRGFPVVVCCNNPINRVLVELFADPPSKEELLPILAEIASLKKGNMRLETFIRSLYQSVCNNCGSNVEIESYIWEKGTNEIVHHLSQKKYHCQNCGQLGEYPITSEDLELFEKIPALEIFELEAANKVVSRNDPQWQTVIDAVRLHPSRSLYVLFTILNKIENLTSNERKQKLLLALMLGIIDYANGLWPYPSRRYRPKQLVLASQFIEHNLWLYLEKAIDHWSEMKSSKAVTPVVYWPKMPKEGEISIFEGRLKELVKINPNLEFPFIVTVLPRPNQAYWTLSAIWTGWLLGKTEVTPLKSVLQRKRYDWGWHCQALFSAFSELVENKQHPMRIIALIEENEPNFLAASLIAGDRAGFELSDFTQQTDTHRAQIGWSFSLDQDVSTNPLPLHIDKELLLRQQMEQALINVIQRGNEPLHFNRAHAIALTNVVHHSKQMKETISNPITLNDLYPIDQINDFPNTFIDILQQVIYDSPIVKAIPEENKSLEYKYIWLKKPEQLIQFSLSDQVEENIYNILQHKERVSYQEILDHVFQKFNGFFTPDKEFIDICLSSYANNVMDSNIWQLREEDQPANRDNDMQEMRSLLHRLADKLNIKPLDSPIILWNSLNGEELAKWIVRTSGMVSDIYLKENTTPNLYLLVPGSRVNLILYKIHHNPILSNSYLKQWKIVRFRQIRWLIEQPDLEINHFDKWLNIDPIKYESPQLSFW
;
A
#
# COMPACT_ATOMS: atom_id res chain seq x y z
N MET A 1 2.28 22.41 -25.33
CA MET A 1 3.16 21.24 -25.17
C MET A 1 2.33 20.14 -24.54
N THR A 2 2.16 19.02 -25.22
CA THR A 2 1.43 17.86 -24.67
C THR A 2 2.33 17.22 -23.62
N ILE A 3 1.79 16.96 -22.40
CA ILE A 3 2.45 16.04 -21.46
C ILE A 3 2.76 14.77 -22.26
N PRO A 4 3.97 14.20 -22.14
CA PRO A 4 4.22 12.90 -22.73
C PRO A 4 3.15 11.96 -22.19
N ILE A 5 2.26 11.50 -23.05
CA ILE A 5 1.37 10.41 -22.75
C ILE A 5 2.35 9.24 -22.60
N PHE A 6 2.65 8.87 -21.34
CA PHE A 6 3.38 7.64 -21.10
C PHE A 6 2.67 6.58 -21.92
N SER A 7 3.44 5.86 -22.71
CA SER A 7 2.97 4.85 -23.64
C SER A 7 1.85 4.01 -23.01
N PRO A 8 0.80 3.59 -23.74
CA PRO A 8 -0.22 2.68 -23.23
C PRO A 8 0.33 1.34 -22.72
N SER A 9 1.62 1.24 -22.63
CA SER A 9 2.40 0.12 -22.14
C SER A 9 2.48 -0.01 -20.62
N SER A 10 2.11 0.98 -19.83
CA SER A 10 2.13 0.87 -18.38
C SER A 10 0.85 0.22 -17.84
N ILE A 11 0.76 -1.10 -17.96
CA ILE A 11 -0.30 -1.85 -17.27
C ILE A 11 0.05 -1.91 -15.80
N PHE A 12 -0.77 -1.30 -14.97
CA PHE A 12 -0.62 -1.42 -13.53
C PHE A 12 -1.02 -2.83 -13.07
N SER A 13 -0.26 -3.36 -12.15
CA SER A 13 -0.44 -4.67 -11.61
C SER A 13 -1.62 -4.73 -10.62
N THR A 14 -2.54 -5.65 -10.82
CA THR A 14 -3.85 -5.73 -10.18
C THR A 14 -4.04 -6.87 -9.21
N GLY A 15 -3.07 -7.24 -8.40
CA GLY A 15 -3.24 -8.34 -7.46
C GLY A 15 -4.13 -8.03 -6.26
N GLU A 16 -4.68 -9.05 -5.61
CA GLU A 16 -5.25 -8.94 -4.27
C GLU A 16 -4.13 -8.87 -3.24
N SER A 17 -4.26 -7.96 -2.27
CA SER A 17 -3.34 -7.92 -1.15
C SER A 17 -3.57 -9.17 -0.28
N SER A 18 -2.64 -10.10 -0.31
CA SER A 18 -2.63 -11.29 0.56
C SER A 18 -1.80 -11.04 1.83
N PHE A 19 -1.69 -9.79 2.24
CA PHE A 19 -0.62 -9.24 3.03
C PHE A 19 -0.57 -9.67 4.49
N GLU A 20 -1.71 -9.95 5.11
CA GLU A 20 -1.75 -10.06 6.58
C GLU A 20 -1.30 -11.42 7.14
N ASN A 21 -1.29 -12.45 6.32
CA ASN A 21 -1.14 -13.83 6.78
C ASN A 21 0.25 -14.45 6.60
N TYR A 22 1.19 -13.76 5.92
CA TYR A 22 2.52 -14.33 5.73
C TYR A 22 3.47 -14.02 6.89
N PRO A 23 4.29 -14.97 7.34
CA PRO A 23 5.33 -14.71 8.34
C PRO A 23 6.26 -13.58 7.92
N CYS A 24 6.52 -12.63 8.82
CA CYS A 24 7.27 -11.38 8.58
C CYS A 24 6.69 -10.45 7.52
N ALA A 25 5.53 -10.78 6.92
CA ALA A 25 4.92 -10.02 5.82
C ALA A 25 4.67 -8.55 6.19
N ARG A 26 4.25 -8.27 7.42
CA ARG A 26 3.98 -6.90 7.85
C ARG A 26 5.23 -6.00 7.91
N TYR A 27 6.44 -6.54 7.82
CA TYR A 27 7.68 -5.78 7.66
C TYR A 27 8.16 -5.66 6.21
N LEU A 28 7.69 -6.56 5.32
CA LEU A 28 8.02 -6.52 3.90
C LEU A 28 7.14 -5.48 3.17
N PRO A 29 7.55 -5.03 1.98
CA PRO A 29 6.65 -4.28 1.11
C PRO A 29 5.36 -5.06 0.86
N PRO A 30 4.19 -4.40 0.80
CA PRO A 30 2.95 -5.05 0.42
C PRO A 30 3.11 -5.84 -0.87
N TYR A 31 2.63 -7.09 -0.88
CA TYR A 31 2.64 -7.93 -2.06
C TYR A 31 1.22 -8.08 -2.60
N TYR A 32 1.08 -7.91 -3.89
CA TYR A 32 -0.18 -8.08 -4.60
C TYR A 32 -0.02 -9.22 -5.60
N SER A 33 -0.71 -10.33 -5.37
CA SER A 33 -0.59 -11.55 -6.20
C SER A 33 -0.87 -11.25 -7.67
N ASN A 34 -0.13 -11.89 -8.57
CA ASN A 34 -0.13 -11.67 -10.02
C ASN A 34 0.29 -10.26 -10.47
N SER A 35 0.90 -9.48 -9.59
CA SER A 35 1.25 -8.11 -9.91
C SER A 35 2.36 -7.99 -10.95
N VAL A 36 3.30 -8.88 -10.93
CA VAL A 36 4.44 -8.88 -11.85
C VAL A 36 4.13 -9.69 -13.12
N THR A 37 3.27 -10.68 -13.00
CA THR A 37 2.89 -11.58 -14.11
C THR A 37 2.44 -10.82 -15.35
N LYS A 38 1.45 -9.96 -15.21
CA LYS A 38 0.90 -9.20 -16.35
C LYS A 38 1.88 -8.20 -16.92
N LEU A 39 2.68 -7.61 -16.06
CA LEU A 39 3.74 -6.75 -16.48
C LEU A 39 4.75 -7.48 -17.37
N ILE A 40 5.15 -8.69 -16.97
CA ILE A 40 6.07 -9.52 -17.76
C ILE A 40 5.39 -9.98 -19.06
N GLU A 41 4.14 -10.44 -19.01
CA GLU A 41 3.38 -10.84 -20.21
C GLU A 41 3.27 -9.68 -21.22
N PHE A 42 3.00 -8.48 -20.73
CA PHE A 42 2.98 -7.27 -21.54
C PHE A 42 4.36 -6.98 -22.16
N LEU A 43 5.42 -7.06 -21.37
CA LEU A 43 6.78 -6.84 -21.84
C LEU A 43 7.16 -7.84 -22.93
N LEU A 44 6.76 -9.10 -22.81
CA LEU A 44 7.01 -10.14 -23.80
C LEU A 44 6.22 -9.95 -25.10
N SER A 45 5.02 -9.37 -25.02
CA SER A 45 4.18 -9.11 -26.20
C SER A 45 4.71 -7.99 -27.09
N ASN A 46 5.56 -7.11 -26.56
CA ASN A 46 6.15 -6.00 -27.29
C ASN A 46 7.40 -6.42 -28.06
N LYS A 47 7.42 -6.20 -29.39
CA LYS A 47 8.55 -6.49 -30.26
C LYS A 47 9.83 -5.78 -29.77
N GLY A 48 10.87 -6.55 -29.46
CA GLY A 48 12.15 -6.03 -28.97
C GLY A 48 12.54 -6.51 -27.57
N PHE A 49 11.71 -7.35 -26.96
CA PHE A 49 12.04 -7.99 -25.68
C PHE A 49 12.75 -9.34 -25.87
N PRO A 50 13.68 -9.67 -24.96
CA PRO A 50 14.34 -10.97 -24.99
C PRO A 50 13.34 -12.11 -24.78
N SER A 51 13.75 -13.29 -25.23
CA SER A 51 12.98 -14.54 -25.06
C SER A 51 12.77 -14.89 -23.59
N GLN A 52 11.87 -15.82 -23.29
CA GLN A 52 11.69 -16.41 -21.94
C GLN A 52 13.00 -16.95 -21.33
N ALA A 53 14.03 -17.21 -22.13
CA ALA A 53 15.33 -17.65 -21.67
C ALA A 53 16.21 -16.54 -21.03
N SER A 54 15.78 -15.28 -21.07
CA SER A 54 16.55 -14.17 -20.50
C SER A 54 16.46 -14.15 -18.98
N VAL A 55 17.62 -14.10 -18.32
CA VAL A 55 17.70 -14.03 -16.86
C VAL A 55 17.20 -12.67 -16.37
N ILE A 56 16.29 -12.68 -15.43
CA ILE A 56 15.78 -11.49 -14.73
C ILE A 56 16.59 -11.30 -13.44
N LEU A 57 17.07 -10.08 -13.20
CA LEU A 57 17.77 -9.72 -11.97
C LEU A 57 16.84 -8.97 -11.02
N ASP A 58 16.80 -9.39 -9.75
CA ASP A 58 16.44 -8.52 -8.63
C ASP A 58 17.71 -8.10 -7.87
N PRO A 59 18.13 -6.82 -7.98
CA PRO A 59 19.36 -6.35 -7.35
C PRO A 59 19.26 -6.13 -5.84
N PHE A 60 18.06 -6.17 -5.26
CA PHE A 60 17.82 -5.81 -3.87
C PHE A 60 17.21 -6.94 -3.01
N GLY A 61 16.52 -7.89 -3.60
CA GLY A 61 15.83 -8.98 -2.88
C GLY A 61 14.88 -8.48 -1.80
N THR A 62 14.18 -7.37 -2.08
CA THR A 62 13.35 -6.69 -1.08
C THR A 62 12.00 -7.38 -0.89
N SER A 63 11.48 -8.00 -1.94
CA SER A 63 10.18 -8.70 -1.95
C SER A 63 10.30 -10.13 -2.46
N PRO A 64 10.61 -11.09 -1.58
CA PRO A 64 10.80 -12.49 -1.97
C PRO A 64 9.63 -13.12 -2.73
N LEU A 65 8.39 -12.65 -2.49
CA LEU A 65 7.21 -13.15 -3.21
C LEU A 65 7.18 -12.73 -4.67
N VAL A 66 7.74 -11.57 -5.01
CA VAL A 66 7.87 -11.11 -6.41
C VAL A 66 8.82 -12.02 -7.17
N ASP A 67 9.96 -12.39 -6.58
CA ASP A 67 10.93 -13.28 -7.20
C ASP A 67 10.34 -14.66 -7.47
N VAL A 68 9.61 -15.19 -6.50
CA VAL A 68 8.92 -16.49 -6.64
C VAL A 68 7.81 -16.42 -7.69
N GLU A 69 7.08 -15.31 -7.80
CA GLU A 69 6.06 -15.11 -8.84
C GLU A 69 6.70 -15.13 -10.24
N ILE A 70 7.80 -14.42 -10.43
CA ILE A 70 8.54 -14.36 -11.70
C ILE A 70 9.01 -15.76 -12.09
N ALA A 71 9.64 -16.49 -11.18
CA ALA A 71 10.12 -17.86 -11.44
C ALA A 71 8.98 -18.83 -11.74
N LYS A 72 7.85 -18.77 -11.02
CA LYS A 72 6.65 -19.60 -11.30
C LYS A 72 6.08 -19.38 -12.71
N ARG A 73 6.40 -18.27 -13.36
CA ARG A 73 6.03 -17.99 -14.76
C ARG A 73 7.03 -18.53 -15.78
N GLY A 74 8.06 -19.24 -15.32
CA GLY A 74 9.04 -19.90 -16.17
C GLY A 74 10.30 -19.06 -16.42
N PHE A 75 10.46 -17.88 -15.82
CA PHE A 75 11.65 -17.07 -16.00
C PHE A 75 12.76 -17.48 -15.04
N PRO A 76 14.03 -17.55 -15.51
CA PRO A 76 15.17 -17.68 -14.64
C PRO A 76 15.42 -16.36 -13.90
N VAL A 77 15.57 -16.43 -12.56
CA VAL A 77 15.71 -15.26 -11.70
C VAL A 77 17.03 -15.32 -10.94
N VAL A 78 17.79 -14.22 -10.91
CA VAL A 78 18.92 -14.02 -10.01
C VAL A 78 18.54 -12.96 -8.99
N VAL A 79 18.67 -13.28 -7.70
CA VAL A 79 18.31 -12.37 -6.59
C VAL A 79 19.54 -12.06 -5.75
N CYS A 80 19.83 -10.77 -5.54
CA CYS A 80 20.86 -10.33 -4.60
C CYS A 80 20.29 -10.21 -3.19
N CYS A 81 20.58 -11.16 -2.32
CA CYS A 81 20.10 -11.20 -0.94
C CYS A 81 21.21 -10.80 0.04
N ASN A 82 21.34 -9.49 0.33
CA ASN A 82 22.25 -9.01 1.38
C ASN A 82 21.67 -9.17 2.79
N ASN A 83 20.36 -9.44 2.92
CA ASN A 83 19.67 -9.68 4.17
C ASN A 83 19.42 -11.19 4.32
N PRO A 84 20.07 -11.88 5.31
CA PRO A 84 19.91 -13.32 5.48
C PRO A 84 18.47 -13.75 5.81
N ILE A 85 17.66 -12.90 6.46
CA ILE A 85 16.24 -13.18 6.69
C ILE A 85 15.47 -13.20 5.36
N ASN A 86 15.71 -12.24 4.45
CA ASN A 86 15.08 -12.25 3.14
C ASN A 86 15.49 -13.47 2.32
N ARG A 87 16.78 -13.90 2.41
CA ARG A 87 17.23 -15.15 1.80
C ARG A 87 16.40 -16.35 2.25
N VAL A 88 16.25 -16.53 3.57
CA VAL A 88 15.44 -17.62 4.14
C VAL A 88 13.98 -17.51 3.66
N LEU A 89 13.43 -16.30 3.59
CA LEU A 89 12.07 -16.09 3.09
C LEU A 89 11.94 -16.44 1.60
N VAL A 90 12.92 -16.14 0.75
CA VAL A 90 12.92 -16.60 -0.67
C VAL A 90 12.82 -18.13 -0.73
N GLU A 91 13.64 -18.84 0.06
CA GLU A 91 13.62 -20.30 0.08
C GLU A 91 12.29 -20.88 0.57
N LEU A 92 11.73 -20.29 1.64
CA LEU A 92 10.48 -20.76 2.24
C LEU A 92 9.26 -20.43 1.36
N PHE A 93 9.26 -19.29 0.66
CA PHE A 93 8.18 -18.95 -0.26
C PHE A 93 8.27 -19.72 -1.59
N ALA A 94 9.47 -20.11 -1.99
CA ALA A 94 9.70 -20.98 -3.15
C ALA A 94 9.22 -22.42 -2.91
N ASP A 95 9.39 -22.95 -1.69
CA ASP A 95 8.89 -24.25 -1.23
C ASP A 95 8.26 -24.15 0.17
N PRO A 96 7.02 -23.62 0.26
CA PRO A 96 6.35 -23.44 1.54
C PRO A 96 6.13 -24.78 2.25
N PRO A 97 6.38 -24.86 3.57
CA PRO A 97 6.11 -26.09 4.30
C PRO A 97 4.61 -26.40 4.36
N SER A 98 4.28 -27.68 4.32
CA SER A 98 2.92 -28.16 4.49
C SER A 98 2.54 -28.36 5.97
N LYS A 99 1.23 -28.48 6.22
CA LYS A 99 0.71 -28.78 7.55
C LYS A 99 1.24 -30.14 8.07
N GLU A 100 1.33 -31.12 7.17
CA GLU A 100 1.81 -32.47 7.48
C GLU A 100 3.30 -32.48 7.85
N GLU A 101 4.09 -31.53 7.33
CA GLU A 101 5.50 -31.38 7.68
C GLU A 101 5.68 -30.62 9.00
N LEU A 102 4.88 -29.57 9.25
CA LEU A 102 5.03 -28.70 10.40
C LEU A 102 4.46 -29.28 11.69
N LEU A 103 3.33 -30.00 11.64
CA LEU A 103 2.70 -30.59 12.84
C LEU A 103 3.63 -31.52 13.62
N PRO A 104 4.36 -32.46 13.00
CA PRO A 104 5.33 -33.31 13.72
C PRO A 104 6.45 -32.49 14.40
N ILE A 105 6.92 -31.41 13.75
CA ILE A 105 7.96 -30.55 14.31
C ILE A 105 7.42 -29.79 15.53
N LEU A 106 6.19 -29.24 15.44
CA LEU A 106 5.56 -28.59 16.59
C LEU A 106 5.33 -29.57 17.73
N ALA A 107 4.88 -30.81 17.47
CA ALA A 107 4.68 -31.83 18.47
C ALA A 107 6.00 -32.22 19.14
N GLU A 108 7.11 -32.28 18.40
CA GLU A 108 8.45 -32.51 18.95
C GLU A 108 8.86 -31.36 19.87
N ILE A 109 8.72 -30.09 19.44
CA ILE A 109 8.98 -28.92 20.29
C ILE A 109 8.13 -28.96 21.56
N ALA A 110 6.84 -29.25 21.46
CA ALA A 110 5.89 -29.33 22.55
C ALA A 110 6.32 -30.41 23.61
N SER A 111 6.91 -31.50 23.14
CA SER A 111 7.36 -32.64 23.99
C SER A 111 8.64 -32.41 24.76
N LEU A 112 9.44 -31.40 24.34
CA LEU A 112 10.68 -31.06 25.04
C LEU A 112 10.40 -30.71 26.50
N LYS A 113 11.40 -30.84 27.36
CA LYS A 113 11.23 -30.56 28.79
C LYS A 113 11.90 -29.25 29.23
N LYS A 114 11.18 -28.48 30.03
CA LYS A 114 11.71 -27.38 30.85
C LYS A 114 11.48 -27.72 32.32
N GLY A 115 12.55 -28.08 33.01
CA GLY A 115 12.41 -28.71 34.32
C GLY A 115 11.65 -30.04 34.22
N ASN A 116 10.63 -30.23 35.04
CA ASN A 116 9.78 -31.43 35.07
C ASN A 116 8.55 -31.36 34.15
N MET A 117 8.29 -30.21 33.48
CA MET A 117 7.12 -30.02 32.64
C MET A 117 7.48 -30.14 31.15
N ARG A 118 6.48 -30.48 30.32
CA ARG A 118 6.58 -30.34 28.86
C ARG A 118 6.70 -28.87 28.50
N LEU A 119 7.45 -28.56 27.47
CA LEU A 119 7.71 -27.17 27.05
C LEU A 119 6.40 -26.41 26.72
N GLU A 120 5.48 -27.04 26.01
CA GLU A 120 4.16 -26.48 25.76
C GLU A 120 3.45 -26.10 27.07
N THR A 121 3.30 -27.03 27.98
CA THR A 121 2.62 -26.81 29.25
C THR A 121 3.30 -25.70 30.08
N PHE A 122 4.63 -25.65 30.03
CA PHE A 122 5.39 -24.61 30.69
C PHE A 122 5.11 -23.23 30.07
N ILE A 123 5.16 -23.10 28.73
CA ILE A 123 4.96 -21.82 28.08
C ILE A 123 3.50 -21.34 28.26
N ARG A 124 2.50 -22.23 28.05
CA ARG A 124 1.10 -21.90 28.29
C ARG A 124 0.84 -21.45 29.73
N SER A 125 1.55 -22.00 30.72
CA SER A 125 1.41 -21.58 32.12
C SER A 125 1.80 -20.10 32.35
N LEU A 126 2.66 -19.54 31.51
CA LEU A 126 3.04 -18.12 31.56
C LEU A 126 1.94 -17.16 31.06
N TYR A 127 0.87 -17.71 30.46
CA TYR A 127 -0.29 -17.00 29.96
C TYR A 127 -1.60 -17.44 30.60
N GLN A 128 -1.54 -18.12 31.77
CA GLN A 128 -2.74 -18.48 32.52
C GLN A 128 -3.18 -17.31 33.42
N SER A 129 -4.48 -17.09 33.50
CA SER A 129 -5.08 -16.05 34.33
C SER A 129 -6.48 -16.48 34.77
N VAL A 130 -7.22 -15.58 35.42
CA VAL A 130 -8.58 -15.80 35.86
C VAL A 130 -9.56 -14.92 35.04
N CYS A 131 -10.73 -15.47 34.77
CA CYS A 131 -11.82 -14.73 34.11
C CYS A 131 -12.36 -13.65 35.04
N ASN A 132 -12.45 -12.44 34.59
CA ASN A 132 -12.94 -11.29 35.36
C ASN A 132 -14.42 -11.43 35.77
N ASN A 133 -15.19 -12.30 35.11
CA ASN A 133 -16.62 -12.50 35.40
C ASN A 133 -16.88 -13.69 36.32
N CYS A 134 -16.32 -14.87 36.02
CA CYS A 134 -16.68 -16.10 36.73
C CYS A 134 -15.54 -16.69 37.54
N GLY A 135 -14.33 -16.10 37.56
CA GLY A 135 -13.16 -16.55 38.30
C GLY A 135 -12.53 -17.85 37.78
N SER A 136 -13.02 -18.45 36.70
CA SER A 136 -12.44 -19.65 36.11
C SER A 136 -11.09 -19.38 35.50
N ASN A 137 -10.18 -20.36 35.46
CA ASN A 137 -8.92 -20.25 34.75
C ASN A 137 -9.14 -20.06 33.25
N VAL A 138 -8.42 -19.11 32.67
CA VAL A 138 -8.45 -18.79 31.24
C VAL A 138 -7.02 -18.69 30.69
N GLU A 139 -6.82 -19.13 29.45
CA GLU A 139 -5.61 -18.85 28.71
C GLU A 139 -5.72 -17.48 28.04
N ILE A 140 -4.73 -16.63 28.28
CA ILE A 140 -4.69 -15.28 27.71
C ILE A 140 -4.15 -15.35 26.27
N GLU A 141 -4.90 -14.74 25.33
CA GLU A 141 -4.47 -14.61 23.94
C GLU A 141 -3.41 -13.53 23.77
N SER A 142 -3.60 -12.44 24.50
CA SER A 142 -2.67 -11.31 24.48
C SER A 142 -2.87 -10.38 25.68
N TYR A 143 -1.82 -9.64 26.00
CA TYR A 143 -1.84 -8.55 26.96
C TYR A 143 -1.65 -7.22 26.24
N ILE A 144 -2.28 -6.16 26.75
CA ILE A 144 -2.16 -4.80 26.24
C ILE A 144 -1.31 -4.00 27.19
N TRP A 145 -0.27 -3.40 26.65
CA TRP A 145 0.64 -2.49 27.31
C TRP A 145 0.35 -1.07 26.90
N GLU A 146 0.35 -0.14 27.86
CA GLU A 146 0.15 1.27 27.57
C GLU A 146 1.10 2.15 28.37
N LYS A 147 1.33 3.34 27.83
CA LYS A 147 2.15 4.38 28.45
C LYS A 147 1.25 5.51 28.89
N GLY A 148 1.26 5.84 30.18
CA GLY A 148 0.53 6.98 30.71
C GLY A 148 1.03 8.31 30.10
N THR A 149 0.17 9.33 30.08
CA THR A 149 0.45 10.62 29.46
C THR A 149 1.68 11.34 30.00
N ASN A 150 2.08 11.05 31.24
CA ASN A 150 3.25 11.63 31.91
C ASN A 150 4.27 10.54 32.37
N GLU A 151 4.15 9.33 31.89
CA GLU A 151 5.01 8.21 32.29
C GLU A 151 6.09 7.94 31.24
N ILE A 152 7.26 7.49 31.72
CA ILE A 152 8.36 7.06 30.84
C ILE A 152 8.24 5.56 30.55
N VAL A 153 7.64 4.78 31.46
CA VAL A 153 7.58 3.32 31.44
C VAL A 153 6.17 2.84 31.04
N HIS A 154 6.13 1.79 30.21
CA HIS A 154 4.88 1.12 29.90
C HIS A 154 4.44 0.22 31.06
N HIS A 155 3.15 0.13 31.29
CA HIS A 155 2.54 -0.78 32.27
C HIS A 155 1.50 -1.67 31.60
N LEU A 156 1.29 -2.84 32.20
CA LEU A 156 0.28 -3.79 31.76
C LEU A 156 -1.11 -3.24 32.13
N SER A 157 -2.02 -3.10 31.16
CA SER A 157 -3.33 -2.48 31.39
C SER A 157 -4.49 -3.43 31.22
N GLN A 158 -4.50 -4.23 30.15
CA GLN A 158 -5.61 -5.12 29.84
C GLN A 158 -5.11 -6.48 29.36
N LYS A 159 -6.01 -7.48 29.40
CA LYS A 159 -5.83 -8.84 28.89
C LYS A 159 -6.98 -9.22 27.96
N LYS A 160 -6.66 -9.93 26.89
CA LYS A 160 -7.64 -10.46 25.93
C LYS A 160 -7.74 -11.97 26.08
N TYR A 161 -8.94 -12.49 26.24
CA TYR A 161 -9.19 -13.92 26.38
C TYR A 161 -10.62 -14.31 25.95
N HIS A 162 -10.83 -15.62 25.77
CA HIS A 162 -12.14 -16.25 25.64
C HIS A 162 -12.34 -17.23 26.79
N CYS A 163 -13.33 -16.99 27.64
CA CYS A 163 -13.68 -17.86 28.75
C CYS A 163 -14.63 -18.98 28.30
N GLN A 164 -14.16 -20.21 28.32
CA GLN A 164 -14.98 -21.38 27.93
C GLN A 164 -16.12 -21.65 28.91
N ASN A 165 -16.02 -21.17 30.15
CA ASN A 165 -17.02 -21.44 31.19
C ASN A 165 -18.24 -20.51 31.13
N CYS A 166 -18.02 -19.21 30.91
CA CYS A 166 -19.11 -18.21 30.89
C CYS A 166 -19.32 -17.53 29.52
N GLY A 167 -18.55 -17.92 28.50
CA GLY A 167 -18.63 -17.36 27.15
C GLY A 167 -18.08 -15.94 26.99
N GLN A 168 -17.49 -15.35 28.06
CA GLN A 168 -16.95 -13.99 27.97
C GLN A 168 -15.77 -13.93 26.98
N LEU A 169 -15.85 -13.04 25.99
CA LEU A 169 -14.85 -12.83 24.95
C LEU A 169 -14.57 -11.35 24.83
N GLY A 170 -13.28 -10.96 24.81
CA GLY A 170 -12.88 -9.56 24.61
C GLY A 170 -11.69 -9.15 25.48
N GLU A 171 -11.58 -7.83 25.66
CA GLU A 171 -10.51 -7.16 26.41
C GLU A 171 -11.03 -6.74 27.78
N TYR A 172 -10.28 -7.07 28.83
CA TYR A 172 -10.67 -6.83 30.21
C TYR A 172 -9.46 -6.32 31.01
N PRO A 173 -9.70 -5.54 32.08
CA PRO A 173 -8.61 -5.10 32.95
C PRO A 173 -7.83 -6.28 33.53
N ILE A 174 -6.53 -6.08 33.76
CA ILE A 174 -5.68 -7.06 34.46
C ILE A 174 -6.14 -7.24 35.92
N THR A 175 -5.75 -8.37 36.49
CA THR A 175 -5.99 -8.71 37.91
C THR A 175 -4.67 -8.82 38.69
N SER A 176 -4.72 -8.98 40.01
CA SER A 176 -3.55 -9.18 40.85
C SER A 176 -2.74 -10.42 40.43
N GLU A 177 -3.45 -11.48 40.03
CA GLU A 177 -2.82 -12.75 39.57
C GLU A 177 -1.98 -12.53 38.29
N ASP A 178 -2.42 -11.63 37.40
CA ASP A 178 -1.65 -11.30 36.21
C ASP A 178 -0.32 -10.61 36.56
N LEU A 179 -0.33 -9.71 37.55
CA LEU A 179 0.86 -9.01 38.02
C LEU A 179 1.82 -9.98 38.74
N GLU A 180 1.30 -10.86 39.63
CA GLU A 180 2.09 -11.89 40.29
C GLU A 180 2.76 -12.86 39.31
N LEU A 181 2.03 -13.19 38.20
CA LEU A 181 2.59 -14.04 37.16
C LEU A 181 3.72 -13.33 36.43
N PHE A 182 3.56 -12.03 36.19
CA PHE A 182 4.57 -11.20 35.52
C PHE A 182 5.85 -11.10 36.39
N GLU A 183 5.73 -10.94 37.71
CA GLU A 183 6.85 -10.88 38.63
C GLU A 183 7.64 -12.21 38.74
N LYS A 184 7.00 -13.34 38.42
CA LYS A 184 7.66 -14.67 38.37
C LYS A 184 8.54 -14.89 37.15
N ILE A 185 8.49 -13.97 36.13
CA ILE A 185 9.38 -14.04 34.97
C ILE A 185 10.83 -13.77 35.47
N PRO A 186 11.82 -14.61 35.11
CA PRO A 186 13.21 -14.42 35.54
C PRO A 186 13.76 -13.07 35.15
N ALA A 187 14.73 -12.58 35.90
CA ALA A 187 15.36 -11.28 35.64
C ALA A 187 15.76 -11.09 34.19
N LEU A 188 15.21 -10.07 33.60
CA LEU A 188 15.29 -9.75 32.15
C LEU A 188 16.74 -9.57 31.68
N GLU A 189 17.60 -9.00 32.53
CA GLU A 189 18.99 -8.67 32.20
C GLU A 189 19.79 -9.85 31.65
N ILE A 190 19.56 -11.06 32.17
CA ILE A 190 20.28 -12.27 31.71
C ILE A 190 19.88 -12.59 30.27
N PHE A 191 18.59 -12.52 29.95
CA PHE A 191 18.07 -12.80 28.59
C PHE A 191 18.42 -11.70 27.61
N GLU A 192 18.43 -10.43 28.00
CA GLU A 192 18.92 -9.31 27.20
C GLU A 192 20.38 -9.52 26.79
N LEU A 193 21.24 -9.89 27.76
CA LEU A 193 22.65 -10.15 27.52
C LEU A 193 22.87 -11.36 26.61
N GLU A 194 22.13 -12.45 26.83
CA GLU A 194 22.17 -13.65 26.01
C GLU A 194 21.72 -13.30 24.54
N ALA A 195 20.58 -12.61 24.39
CA ALA A 195 20.06 -12.19 23.14
C ALA A 195 21.04 -11.31 22.36
N ALA A 196 21.63 -10.31 23.00
CA ALA A 196 22.63 -9.45 22.40
C ALA A 196 23.91 -10.20 22.02
N ASN A 197 24.34 -11.14 22.85
CA ASN A 197 25.55 -11.93 22.60
C ASN A 197 25.43 -12.86 21.38
N LYS A 198 24.21 -13.29 21.02
CA LYS A 198 23.96 -14.04 19.78
C LYS A 198 24.09 -13.17 18.53
N VAL A 199 24.06 -11.85 18.65
CA VAL A 199 24.14 -10.88 17.51
C VAL A 199 25.55 -10.31 17.39
N VAL A 200 26.08 -9.69 18.47
CA VAL A 200 27.41 -9.06 18.50
C VAL A 200 28.16 -9.46 19.79
N SER A 201 29.47 -9.29 19.80
CA SER A 201 30.26 -9.52 21.03
C SER A 201 30.11 -8.32 21.96
N ARG A 202 30.28 -8.56 23.29
CA ARG A 202 30.13 -7.52 24.32
C ARG A 202 31.06 -6.29 24.09
N ASN A 203 32.18 -6.49 23.45
CA ASN A 203 33.17 -5.44 23.16
C ASN A 203 32.94 -4.79 21.78
N ASP A 204 31.90 -5.20 21.05
CA ASP A 204 31.57 -4.62 19.75
C ASP A 204 31.00 -3.20 19.94
N PRO A 205 31.42 -2.20 19.13
CA PRO A 205 30.87 -0.84 19.20
C PRO A 205 29.37 -0.76 19.07
N GLN A 206 28.75 -1.79 18.48
CA GLN A 206 27.28 -1.84 18.26
C GLN A 206 26.50 -2.51 19.40
N TRP A 207 27.19 -2.94 20.45
CA TRP A 207 26.56 -3.62 21.59
C TRP A 207 25.37 -2.84 22.14
N GLN A 208 25.52 -1.53 22.36
CA GLN A 208 24.44 -0.72 22.91
C GLN A 208 23.24 -0.64 21.97
N THR A 209 23.46 -0.46 20.66
CA THR A 209 22.40 -0.46 19.65
C THR A 209 21.60 -1.77 19.65
N VAL A 210 22.31 -2.90 19.80
CA VAL A 210 21.68 -4.21 19.86
C VAL A 210 20.88 -4.38 21.17
N ILE A 211 21.42 -3.97 22.32
CA ILE A 211 20.70 -4.02 23.61
C ILE A 211 19.42 -3.16 23.54
N ASP A 212 19.51 -1.95 23.02
CA ASP A 212 18.36 -1.05 22.89
C ASP A 212 17.27 -1.67 22.00
N ALA A 213 17.65 -2.36 20.93
CA ALA A 213 16.71 -3.05 20.07
C ALA A 213 16.14 -4.35 20.69
N VAL A 214 16.92 -5.09 21.49
CA VAL A 214 16.44 -6.25 22.26
C VAL A 214 15.36 -5.80 23.27
N ARG A 215 15.53 -4.65 23.91
CA ARG A 215 14.56 -4.06 24.85
C ARG A 215 13.22 -3.65 24.26
N LEU A 216 13.06 -3.70 22.94
CA LEU A 216 11.76 -3.53 22.29
C LEU A 216 10.85 -4.76 22.44
N HIS A 217 11.38 -5.85 23.01
CA HIS A 217 10.63 -7.07 23.27
C HIS A 217 10.16 -7.08 24.72
N PRO A 218 8.84 -7.30 24.99
CA PRO A 218 8.35 -7.50 26.35
C PRO A 218 9.10 -8.66 27.05
N SER A 219 9.28 -8.54 28.36
CA SER A 219 10.07 -9.51 29.15
C SER A 219 9.61 -10.95 28.96
N ARG A 220 8.30 -11.18 29.00
CA ARG A 220 7.71 -12.50 28.81
C ARG A 220 7.96 -13.03 27.40
N SER A 221 7.74 -12.17 26.38
CA SER A 221 7.99 -12.54 24.98
C SER A 221 9.44 -12.93 24.74
N LEU A 222 10.39 -12.15 25.26
CA LEU A 222 11.82 -12.47 25.16
C LEU A 222 12.17 -13.79 25.89
N TYR A 223 11.65 -13.98 27.08
CA TYR A 223 11.84 -15.20 27.85
C TYR A 223 11.31 -16.44 27.15
N VAL A 224 10.09 -16.37 26.63
CA VAL A 224 9.46 -17.47 25.86
C VAL A 224 10.28 -17.78 24.62
N LEU A 225 10.60 -16.74 23.82
CA LEU A 225 11.34 -16.87 22.58
C LEU A 225 12.68 -17.57 22.81
N PHE A 226 13.48 -17.11 23.80
CA PHE A 226 14.78 -17.72 24.12
C PHE A 226 14.66 -19.09 24.76
N THR A 227 13.58 -19.36 25.51
CA THR A 227 13.29 -20.70 26.00
C THR A 227 13.07 -21.68 24.86
N ILE A 228 12.34 -21.27 23.78
CA ILE A 228 12.13 -22.11 22.59
C ILE A 228 13.45 -22.24 21.81
N LEU A 229 14.12 -21.14 21.48
CA LEU A 229 15.35 -21.11 20.70
C LEU A 229 16.43 -22.05 21.29
N ASN A 230 16.70 -21.95 22.61
CA ASN A 230 17.71 -22.77 23.29
C ASN A 230 17.36 -24.25 23.31
N LYS A 231 16.08 -24.60 23.16
CA LYS A 231 15.66 -26.01 23.10
C LYS A 231 15.75 -26.57 21.68
N ILE A 232 15.43 -25.78 20.65
CA ILE A 232 15.44 -26.23 19.27
C ILE A 232 16.86 -26.33 18.68
N GLU A 233 17.86 -25.61 19.21
CA GLU A 233 19.27 -25.71 18.79
C GLU A 233 19.77 -27.15 18.73
N ASN A 234 19.30 -28.01 19.62
CA ASN A 234 19.70 -29.42 19.70
C ASN A 234 18.83 -30.36 18.85
N LEU A 235 17.78 -29.84 18.20
CA LEU A 235 16.85 -30.65 17.39
C LEU A 235 17.26 -30.77 15.91
N THR A 236 18.23 -29.99 15.49
CA THR A 236 18.61 -29.93 14.07
C THR A 236 19.34 -31.19 13.65
N SER A 237 18.76 -31.99 12.77
CA SER A 237 19.34 -33.24 12.27
C SER A 237 19.59 -33.28 10.78
N ASN A 238 18.82 -32.50 9.98
CA ASN A 238 18.97 -32.39 8.53
C ASN A 238 18.49 -31.01 8.04
N GLU A 239 18.83 -30.67 6.79
CA GLU A 239 18.53 -29.37 6.18
C GLU A 239 17.02 -29.07 6.14
N ARG A 240 16.19 -30.06 5.74
CA ARG A 240 14.73 -29.86 5.68
C ARG A 240 14.14 -29.54 7.04
N LYS A 241 14.54 -30.29 8.08
CA LYS A 241 14.08 -30.04 9.46
C LYS A 241 14.51 -28.64 9.95
N GLN A 242 15.72 -28.22 9.60
CA GLN A 242 16.19 -26.87 9.91
C GLN A 242 15.31 -25.81 9.27
N LYS A 243 14.94 -25.96 7.98
CA LYS A 243 14.02 -25.05 7.30
C LYS A 243 12.63 -25.01 7.95
N LEU A 244 12.11 -26.17 8.39
CA LEU A 244 10.82 -26.23 9.09
C LEU A 244 10.86 -25.53 10.46
N LEU A 245 11.95 -25.70 11.22
CA LEU A 245 12.16 -24.97 12.47
C LEU A 245 12.26 -23.47 12.24
N LEU A 246 12.99 -23.02 11.22
CA LEU A 246 13.09 -21.62 10.82
C LEU A 246 11.72 -21.05 10.43
N ALA A 247 10.92 -21.81 9.68
CA ALA A 247 9.57 -21.40 9.30
C ALA A 247 8.68 -21.13 10.53
N LEU A 248 8.68 -22.05 11.50
CA LEU A 248 7.92 -21.87 12.74
C LEU A 248 8.42 -20.65 13.54
N MET A 249 9.75 -20.49 13.66
CA MET A 249 10.33 -19.36 14.39
C MET A 249 10.06 -18.02 13.70
N LEU A 250 10.12 -17.93 12.38
CA LEU A 250 9.75 -16.74 11.63
C LEU A 250 8.25 -16.39 11.79
N GLY A 251 7.40 -17.40 12.02
CA GLY A 251 5.98 -17.21 12.30
C GLY A 251 5.67 -16.51 13.62
N ILE A 252 6.62 -16.48 14.58
CA ILE A 252 6.39 -15.87 15.89
C ILE A 252 7.30 -14.67 16.20
N ILE A 253 8.47 -14.58 15.55
CA ILE A 253 9.51 -13.65 15.96
C ILE A 253 9.12 -12.18 15.76
N ASP A 254 8.34 -11.87 14.75
CA ASP A 254 7.86 -10.51 14.50
C ASP A 254 6.74 -10.09 15.46
N TYR A 255 6.01 -11.06 16.05
CA TYR A 255 4.97 -10.82 17.07
C TYR A 255 5.54 -10.67 18.48
N ALA A 256 6.83 -10.92 18.65
CA ALA A 256 7.48 -10.86 19.95
C ALA A 256 7.91 -9.45 20.39
N ASN A 257 7.66 -8.40 19.59
CA ASN A 257 8.09 -7.02 19.89
C ASN A 257 6.91 -6.04 20.02
N GLY A 258 7.16 -4.92 20.69
CA GLY A 258 6.16 -3.87 20.96
C GLY A 258 6.21 -2.67 19.99
N LEU A 259 6.72 -2.83 18.77
CA LEU A 259 6.81 -1.74 17.80
C LEU A 259 5.49 -1.38 17.13
N TRP A 260 4.54 -2.32 17.09
CA TRP A 260 3.27 -2.14 16.40
C TRP A 260 2.24 -1.45 17.28
N PRO A 261 1.72 -0.28 16.88
CA PRO A 261 0.71 0.42 17.65
C PRO A 261 -0.63 -0.34 17.66
N TYR A 262 -1.33 -0.26 18.79
CA TYR A 262 -2.66 -0.82 18.98
C TYR A 262 -3.64 0.30 19.40
N PRO A 263 -4.91 0.27 18.97
CA PRO A 263 -5.52 -0.65 17.99
C PRO A 263 -5.20 -0.31 16.52
N SER A 264 -4.57 0.81 16.26
CA SER A 264 -4.29 1.29 14.91
C SER A 264 -3.04 0.66 14.32
N ARG A 265 -3.20 -0.15 13.27
CA ARG A 265 -2.08 -0.79 12.53
C ARG A 265 -1.77 -0.08 11.21
N ARG A 266 -2.02 1.21 11.07
CA ARG A 266 -2.00 1.90 9.77
C ARG A 266 -0.65 1.94 9.06
N TYR A 267 0.48 1.88 9.80
CA TYR A 267 1.80 2.06 9.19
C TYR A 267 2.83 1.10 9.76
N ARG A 268 3.71 0.60 8.91
CA ARG A 268 4.87 -0.18 9.33
C ARG A 268 5.78 0.65 10.23
N PRO A 269 6.30 0.09 11.34
CA PRO A 269 7.30 0.77 12.16
C PRO A 269 8.53 1.14 11.33
N LYS A 270 8.93 2.39 11.37
CA LYS A 270 10.12 2.91 10.66
C LYS A 270 11.32 3.08 11.59
N GLN A 271 11.05 3.30 12.89
CA GLN A 271 12.03 3.58 13.91
C GLN A 271 11.96 2.53 15.02
N LEU A 272 13.05 2.41 15.79
CA LEU A 272 13.17 1.51 16.94
C LEU A 272 12.59 2.17 18.20
N VAL A 273 11.29 2.40 18.21
CA VAL A 273 10.58 3.03 19.31
C VAL A 273 9.35 2.21 19.65
N LEU A 274 9.19 1.85 20.93
CA LEU A 274 7.96 1.21 21.41
C LEU A 274 6.75 2.10 21.12
N ALA A 275 5.67 1.50 20.63
CA ALA A 275 4.42 2.19 20.48
C ALA A 275 3.87 2.63 21.85
N SER A 276 3.11 3.75 21.90
CA SER A 276 2.50 4.22 23.16
C SER A 276 1.56 3.19 23.77
N GLN A 277 0.91 2.42 22.93
CA GLN A 277 0.11 1.25 23.29
C GLN A 277 0.40 0.14 22.29
N PHE A 278 0.66 -1.07 22.77
CA PHE A 278 0.98 -2.24 21.95
C PHE A 278 0.47 -3.53 22.58
N ILE A 279 0.43 -4.60 21.77
CA ILE A 279 0.02 -5.94 22.19
C ILE A 279 1.25 -6.83 22.44
N GLU A 280 1.27 -7.49 23.59
CA GLU A 280 2.12 -8.64 23.87
C GLU A 280 1.33 -9.92 23.59
N HIS A 281 1.70 -10.65 22.55
CA HIS A 281 0.99 -11.85 22.11
C HIS A 281 1.41 -13.10 22.88
N ASN A 282 0.49 -14.06 23.04
CA ASN A 282 0.82 -15.42 23.47
C ASN A 282 1.56 -16.15 22.34
N LEU A 283 2.89 -16.21 22.44
CA LEU A 283 3.72 -16.73 21.37
C LEU A 283 3.49 -18.22 21.08
N TRP A 284 2.97 -19.01 22.04
CA TRP A 284 2.62 -20.39 21.75
C TRP A 284 1.44 -20.51 20.80
N LEU A 285 0.39 -19.71 21.01
CA LEU A 285 -0.75 -19.65 20.08
C LEU A 285 -0.35 -19.18 18.68
N TYR A 286 0.61 -18.25 18.60
CA TYR A 286 1.14 -17.80 17.31
C TYR A 286 2.03 -18.85 16.63
N LEU A 287 2.72 -19.69 17.41
CA LEU A 287 3.46 -20.84 16.87
C LEU A 287 2.50 -21.87 16.22
N GLU A 288 1.34 -22.09 16.82
CA GLU A 288 0.28 -22.93 16.25
C GLU A 288 -0.32 -22.29 14.98
N LYS A 289 -0.65 -20.99 15.01
CA LYS A 289 -1.16 -20.23 13.86
C LYS A 289 -0.17 -20.19 12.68
N ALA A 290 1.13 -20.19 12.94
CA ALA A 290 2.16 -20.20 11.90
C ALA A 290 2.03 -21.42 10.96
N ILE A 291 1.54 -22.57 11.48
CA ILE A 291 1.29 -23.77 10.67
C ILE A 291 0.22 -23.49 9.61
N ASP A 292 -0.88 -22.87 10.01
CA ASP A 292 -1.98 -22.57 9.08
C ASP A 292 -1.54 -21.51 8.05
N HIS A 293 -0.84 -20.46 8.48
CA HIS A 293 -0.32 -19.43 7.57
C HIS A 293 0.63 -20.02 6.48
N TRP A 294 1.54 -20.92 6.87
CA TRP A 294 2.42 -21.57 5.90
C TRP A 294 1.67 -22.55 4.99
N SER A 295 0.70 -23.29 5.53
CA SER A 295 -0.05 -24.28 4.76
C SER A 295 -0.99 -23.64 3.73
N GLU A 296 -1.56 -22.48 4.03
CA GLU A 296 -2.35 -21.68 3.07
C GLU A 296 -1.51 -21.27 1.86
N MET A 297 -0.24 -20.93 2.06
CA MET A 297 0.68 -20.61 0.95
C MET A 297 0.95 -21.80 0.03
N LYS A 298 0.93 -23.04 0.56
CA LYS A 298 1.18 -24.27 -0.21
C LYS A 298 -0.02 -24.73 -1.05
N SER A 299 -1.21 -24.21 -0.81
CA SER A 299 -2.47 -24.69 -1.41
C SER A 299 -2.52 -24.63 -2.94
N SER A 300 -1.56 -24.03 -3.61
CA SER A 300 -1.51 -23.95 -5.06
C SER A 300 -0.11 -24.16 -5.62
N LYS A 301 0.26 -25.44 -5.98
CA LYS A 301 1.19 -25.69 -7.09
C LYS A 301 2.69 -25.85 -6.81
N ALA A 302 3.36 -26.27 -7.88
CA ALA A 302 4.74 -26.72 -7.99
C ALA A 302 5.75 -25.91 -7.16
N VAL A 303 6.64 -26.62 -6.51
CA VAL A 303 7.86 -26.09 -5.87
C VAL A 303 8.68 -25.33 -6.89
N THR A 304 9.11 -24.12 -6.55
CA THR A 304 10.06 -23.34 -7.34
C THR A 304 11.48 -23.74 -6.93
N PRO A 305 12.30 -24.32 -7.81
CA PRO A 305 13.65 -24.71 -7.43
C PRO A 305 14.52 -23.50 -7.10
N VAL A 306 15.25 -23.60 -5.99
CA VAL A 306 16.22 -22.58 -5.56
C VAL A 306 17.62 -23.17 -5.67
N VAL A 307 18.52 -22.44 -6.30
CA VAL A 307 19.95 -22.76 -6.38
C VAL A 307 20.76 -21.57 -5.85
N TYR A 308 22.04 -21.80 -5.61
CA TYR A 308 22.93 -20.74 -5.12
C TYR A 308 23.98 -20.40 -6.15
N TRP A 309 24.27 -19.10 -6.23
CA TRP A 309 25.37 -18.61 -7.03
C TRP A 309 26.70 -19.34 -6.67
N PRO A 310 27.57 -19.72 -7.64
CA PRO A 310 27.59 -19.26 -9.05
C PRO A 310 26.76 -20.12 -10.03
N LYS A 311 25.88 -20.99 -9.56
CA LYS A 311 25.01 -21.76 -10.44
C LYS A 311 23.95 -20.85 -11.05
N MET A 312 23.98 -20.72 -12.39
CA MET A 312 22.95 -19.96 -13.13
C MET A 312 21.60 -20.65 -13.06
N PRO A 313 20.50 -19.89 -12.89
CA PRO A 313 19.16 -20.47 -12.86
C PRO A 313 18.74 -20.92 -14.25
N LYS A 314 17.99 -22.01 -14.32
CA LYS A 314 17.23 -22.45 -15.49
C LYS A 314 15.84 -21.81 -15.48
N GLU A 315 15.07 -22.05 -16.56
CA GLU A 315 13.66 -21.64 -16.62
C GLU A 315 12.90 -22.09 -15.36
N GLY A 316 12.25 -21.13 -14.68
CA GLY A 316 11.50 -21.38 -13.47
C GLY A 316 12.34 -21.59 -12.21
N GLU A 317 13.66 -21.36 -12.24
CA GLU A 317 14.54 -21.47 -11.07
C GLU A 317 14.93 -20.07 -10.54
N ILE A 318 15.21 -20.00 -9.25
CA ILE A 318 15.79 -18.83 -8.58
C ILE A 318 17.22 -19.15 -8.19
N SER A 319 18.19 -18.31 -8.58
CA SER A 319 19.57 -18.35 -8.07
C SER A 319 19.78 -17.22 -7.06
N ILE A 320 20.11 -17.57 -5.84
CA ILE A 320 20.40 -16.61 -4.77
C ILE A 320 21.89 -16.27 -4.77
N PHE A 321 22.19 -14.98 -4.90
CA PHE A 321 23.49 -14.42 -4.59
C PHE A 321 23.49 -13.85 -3.18
N GLU A 322 24.31 -14.42 -2.31
CA GLU A 322 24.45 -13.98 -0.91
C GLU A 322 25.38 -12.77 -0.82
N GLY A 323 24.85 -11.58 -1.05
CA GLY A 323 25.62 -10.35 -1.05
C GLY A 323 24.91 -9.20 -1.75
N ARG A 324 25.66 -8.14 -1.95
CA ARG A 324 25.20 -6.92 -2.63
C ARG A 324 25.43 -7.00 -4.13
N LEU A 325 24.63 -6.27 -4.89
CA LEU A 325 24.82 -6.11 -6.33
C LEU A 325 26.27 -5.81 -6.73
N LYS A 326 26.91 -4.85 -6.06
CA LYS A 326 28.30 -4.48 -6.30
C LYS A 326 29.27 -5.66 -6.23
N GLU A 327 29.05 -6.58 -5.32
CA GLU A 327 29.89 -7.78 -5.16
C GLU A 327 29.63 -8.77 -6.31
N LEU A 328 28.37 -8.93 -6.73
CA LEU A 328 28.01 -9.75 -7.89
C LEU A 328 28.66 -9.24 -9.18
N VAL A 329 28.54 -7.94 -9.47
CA VAL A 329 29.12 -7.31 -10.65
C VAL A 329 30.65 -7.40 -10.64
N LYS A 330 31.28 -7.24 -9.48
CA LYS A 330 32.74 -7.35 -9.34
C LYS A 330 33.26 -8.76 -9.62
N ILE A 331 32.53 -9.79 -9.19
CA ILE A 331 32.91 -11.21 -9.41
C ILE A 331 32.74 -11.58 -10.88
N ASN A 332 31.70 -11.04 -11.55
CA ASN A 332 31.38 -11.31 -12.94
C ASN A 332 31.06 -10.05 -13.73
N PRO A 333 32.09 -9.29 -14.15
CA PRO A 333 31.90 -8.02 -14.86
C PRO A 333 31.17 -8.16 -16.22
N ASN A 334 31.33 -9.33 -16.87
CA ASN A 334 30.73 -9.64 -18.17
C ASN A 334 29.30 -10.19 -18.09
N LEU A 335 28.73 -10.29 -16.89
CA LEU A 335 27.38 -10.80 -16.73
C LEU A 335 26.36 -9.74 -17.12
N GLU A 336 25.49 -10.10 -18.04
CA GLU A 336 24.50 -9.20 -18.60
C GLU A 336 23.10 -9.56 -18.10
N PHE A 337 22.42 -8.52 -17.62
CA PHE A 337 21.02 -8.61 -17.24
C PHE A 337 20.21 -7.60 -18.05
N PRO A 338 19.63 -8.02 -19.19
CA PRO A 338 18.85 -7.12 -20.03
C PRO A 338 17.56 -6.67 -19.34
N PHE A 339 17.13 -7.44 -18.33
CA PHE A 339 15.92 -7.18 -17.56
C PHE A 339 16.18 -7.17 -16.05
N ILE A 340 15.66 -6.14 -15.42
CA ILE A 340 15.65 -5.98 -13.97
C ILE A 340 14.21 -5.74 -13.54
N VAL A 341 13.73 -6.56 -12.62
CA VAL A 341 12.42 -6.37 -11.97
C VAL A 341 12.66 -6.37 -10.47
N THR A 342 12.23 -5.33 -9.78
CA THR A 342 12.52 -5.19 -8.36
C THR A 342 11.45 -4.37 -7.63
N VAL A 343 11.28 -4.63 -6.35
CA VAL A 343 10.61 -3.72 -5.43
C VAL A 343 11.68 -2.87 -4.75
N LEU A 344 11.61 -1.55 -4.92
CA LEU A 344 12.64 -0.68 -4.38
C LEU A 344 12.71 -0.74 -2.85
N PRO A 345 13.90 -0.87 -2.28
CA PRO A 345 14.08 -0.88 -0.84
C PRO A 345 13.74 0.50 -0.28
N ARG A 346 13.06 0.52 0.86
CA ARG A 346 12.75 1.73 1.61
C ARG A 346 13.66 1.87 2.81
N PRO A 347 14.09 3.09 3.18
CA PRO A 347 14.79 3.29 4.45
C PRO A 347 13.86 2.94 5.61
N ASN A 348 14.18 1.84 6.30
CA ASN A 348 13.43 1.33 7.44
C ASN A 348 14.41 0.82 8.51
N GLN A 349 14.69 1.66 9.49
CA GLN A 349 15.60 1.31 10.60
C GLN A 349 15.09 0.12 11.38
N ALA A 350 13.78 0.06 11.67
CA ALA A 350 13.20 -0.98 12.47
C ALA A 350 13.41 -2.36 11.82
N TYR A 351 13.00 -2.54 10.57
CA TYR A 351 13.13 -3.83 9.89
C TYR A 351 14.58 -4.28 9.72
N TRP A 352 15.45 -3.38 9.26
CA TRP A 352 16.85 -3.75 9.02
C TRP A 352 17.58 -4.11 10.32
N THR A 353 17.33 -3.38 11.43
CA THR A 353 17.93 -3.70 12.72
C THR A 353 17.36 -4.99 13.29
N LEU A 354 16.03 -5.18 13.24
CA LEU A 354 15.41 -6.44 13.67
C LEU A 354 15.91 -7.62 12.83
N SER A 355 16.07 -7.46 11.52
CA SER A 355 16.65 -8.50 10.66
C SER A 355 18.05 -8.90 11.11
N ALA A 356 18.91 -7.95 11.53
CA ALA A 356 20.22 -8.26 12.08
C ALA A 356 20.13 -9.06 13.38
N ILE A 357 19.19 -8.68 14.25
CA ILE A 357 18.93 -9.40 15.51
C ILE A 357 18.40 -10.81 15.24
N TRP A 358 17.38 -10.93 14.40
CA TRP A 358 16.78 -12.22 14.04
C TRP A 358 17.79 -13.14 13.33
N THR A 359 18.65 -12.57 12.47
CA THR A 359 19.76 -13.31 11.85
C THR A 359 20.67 -13.93 12.92
N GLY A 360 21.09 -13.13 13.91
CA GLY A 360 21.94 -13.62 15.00
C GLY A 360 21.27 -14.71 15.85
N TRP A 361 19.96 -14.59 16.09
CA TRP A 361 19.20 -15.54 16.88
C TRP A 361 18.90 -16.85 16.16
N LEU A 362 18.60 -16.79 14.86
CA LEU A 362 18.12 -17.93 14.07
C LEU A 362 19.23 -18.62 13.27
N LEU A 363 20.16 -17.85 12.70
CA LEU A 363 21.18 -18.34 11.80
C LEU A 363 22.58 -18.33 12.41
N GLY A 364 22.75 -17.56 13.48
CA GLY A 364 24.02 -17.46 14.19
C GLY A 364 24.77 -16.16 13.93
N LYS A 365 25.71 -15.89 14.81
CA LYS A 365 26.44 -14.60 14.87
C LYS A 365 27.28 -14.27 13.63
N THR A 366 27.82 -15.27 12.95
CA THR A 366 28.61 -15.11 11.73
C THR A 366 27.79 -14.55 10.60
N GLU A 367 26.53 -14.96 10.50
CA GLU A 367 25.58 -14.54 9.48
C GLU A 367 25.15 -13.06 9.61
N VAL A 368 25.38 -12.42 10.75
CA VAL A 368 25.11 -10.99 10.98
C VAL A 368 26.08 -10.09 10.22
N THR A 369 27.21 -10.61 9.76
CA THR A 369 28.29 -9.82 9.13
C THR A 369 27.82 -8.88 8.01
N PRO A 370 26.96 -9.29 7.05
CA PRO A 370 26.46 -8.41 6.00
C PRO A 370 25.64 -7.22 6.53
N LEU A 371 25.03 -7.37 7.72
CA LEU A 371 24.14 -6.38 8.33
C LEU A 371 24.85 -5.47 9.36
N LYS A 372 26.15 -5.63 9.61
CA LYS A 372 26.89 -4.79 10.56
C LYS A 372 26.84 -3.30 10.22
N SER A 373 26.87 -2.94 8.93
CA SER A 373 26.76 -1.56 8.50
C SER A 373 25.40 -0.93 8.84
N VAL A 374 24.35 -1.74 8.91
CA VAL A 374 23.02 -1.32 9.34
C VAL A 374 22.99 -0.96 10.82
N LEU A 375 23.60 -1.81 11.67
CA LEU A 375 23.73 -1.55 13.10
C LEU A 375 24.55 -0.32 13.44
N GLN A 376 25.50 0.05 12.57
CA GLN A 376 26.34 1.26 12.71
C GLN A 376 25.61 2.55 12.38
N ARG A 377 24.51 2.46 11.61
CA ARG A 377 23.86 3.63 11.09
C ARG A 377 22.98 4.31 12.13
N LYS A 378 23.23 5.60 12.34
CA LYS A 378 22.46 6.42 13.28
C LYS A 378 21.30 7.17 12.61
N ARG A 379 21.32 7.35 11.30
CA ARG A 379 20.31 8.09 10.55
C ARG A 379 19.88 7.33 9.30
N TYR A 380 18.59 7.36 9.03
CA TYR A 380 17.95 6.82 7.83
C TYR A 380 17.20 7.96 7.16
N ASP A 381 17.95 8.83 6.47
CA ASP A 381 17.41 9.97 5.73
C ASP A 381 17.32 9.68 4.23
N TRP A 382 16.52 10.47 3.54
CA TRP A 382 16.22 10.28 2.13
C TRP A 382 17.42 10.63 1.22
N GLY A 383 18.23 11.57 1.61
CA GLY A 383 19.44 11.92 0.86
C GLY A 383 20.44 10.76 0.84
N TRP A 384 20.72 10.19 2.02
CA TRP A 384 21.54 8.98 2.08
C TRP A 384 20.95 7.85 1.24
N HIS A 385 19.61 7.68 1.28
CA HIS A 385 18.92 6.64 0.53
C HIS A 385 19.04 6.85 -0.98
N CYS A 386 18.88 8.10 -1.44
CA CYS A 386 19.13 8.49 -2.83
C CYS A 386 20.55 8.13 -3.26
N GLN A 387 21.56 8.44 -2.45
CA GLN A 387 22.96 8.09 -2.73
C GLN A 387 23.19 6.57 -2.78
N ALA A 388 22.53 5.81 -1.91
CA ALA A 388 22.63 4.36 -1.91
C ALA A 388 22.02 3.73 -3.17
N LEU A 389 20.84 4.22 -3.60
CA LEU A 389 20.21 3.79 -4.85
C LEU A 389 21.04 4.21 -6.06
N PHE A 390 21.55 5.45 -6.09
CA PHE A 390 22.44 5.94 -7.15
C PHE A 390 23.67 5.04 -7.29
N SER A 391 24.33 4.69 -6.18
CA SER A 391 25.48 3.79 -6.20
C SER A 391 25.12 2.41 -6.78
N ALA A 392 23.97 1.85 -6.40
CA ALA A 392 23.51 0.58 -6.93
C ALA A 392 23.17 0.64 -8.44
N PHE A 393 22.49 1.70 -8.86
CA PHE A 393 22.15 1.90 -10.27
C PHE A 393 23.41 2.18 -11.14
N SER A 394 24.39 2.91 -10.62
CA SER A 394 25.67 3.16 -11.32
C SER A 394 26.43 1.85 -11.58
N GLU A 395 26.45 0.93 -10.60
CA GLU A 395 27.07 -0.40 -10.79
C GLU A 395 26.40 -1.21 -11.93
N LEU A 396 25.10 -0.98 -12.17
CA LEU A 396 24.36 -1.66 -13.26
C LEU A 396 24.80 -1.16 -14.65
N VAL A 397 25.13 0.11 -14.79
CA VAL A 397 25.45 0.73 -16.08
C VAL A 397 26.98 0.83 -16.33
N GLU A 398 27.79 0.78 -15.30
CA GLU A 398 29.24 0.85 -15.42
C GLU A 398 29.76 -0.31 -16.28
N ASN A 399 30.52 0.03 -17.33
CA ASN A 399 31.13 -0.93 -18.27
C ASN A 399 30.12 -1.82 -19.05
N LYS A 400 28.87 -1.46 -19.16
CA LYS A 400 27.87 -2.24 -19.91
C LYS A 400 27.90 -1.90 -21.41
N GLN A 401 27.72 -2.93 -22.23
CA GLN A 401 27.73 -2.84 -23.70
C GLN A 401 26.35 -3.16 -24.32
N HIS A 402 25.31 -3.36 -23.49
CA HIS A 402 23.98 -3.77 -23.95
C HIS A 402 22.88 -2.90 -23.34
N PRO A 403 21.81 -2.66 -24.10
CA PRO A 403 20.63 -1.96 -23.57
C PRO A 403 20.00 -2.73 -22.42
N MET A 404 19.43 -2.01 -21.45
CA MET A 404 18.85 -2.56 -20.24
C MET A 404 17.50 -1.92 -19.96
N ARG A 405 16.57 -2.69 -19.39
CA ARG A 405 15.31 -2.19 -18.84
C ARG A 405 15.14 -2.56 -17.39
N ILE A 406 14.72 -1.58 -16.61
CA ILE A 406 14.37 -1.75 -15.19
C ILE A 406 12.90 -1.48 -15.01
N ILE A 407 12.22 -2.37 -14.30
CA ILE A 407 10.90 -2.16 -13.76
C ILE A 407 11.01 -2.16 -12.25
N ALA A 408 10.69 -1.03 -11.66
CA ALA A 408 10.74 -0.86 -10.22
C ALA A 408 9.35 -0.59 -9.68
N LEU A 409 8.96 -1.34 -8.64
CA LEU A 409 7.71 -1.19 -7.94
C LEU A 409 7.93 -0.40 -6.64
N ILE A 410 7.06 0.55 -6.38
CA ILE A 410 6.96 1.30 -5.12
C ILE A 410 5.58 1.04 -4.55
N GLU A 411 5.50 0.16 -3.56
CA GLU A 411 4.24 -0.28 -2.97
C GLU A 411 3.73 0.67 -1.87
N GLU A 412 4.62 1.41 -1.23
CA GLU A 412 4.30 2.48 -0.28
C GLU A 412 4.99 3.76 -0.73
N ASN A 413 4.28 4.59 -1.48
CA ASN A 413 4.87 5.80 -2.04
C ASN A 413 4.74 6.99 -1.08
N GLU A 414 5.90 7.59 -0.77
CA GLU A 414 6.03 8.90 -0.14
C GLU A 414 6.77 9.84 -1.11
N PRO A 415 6.50 11.17 -1.08
CA PRO A 415 7.15 12.12 -1.99
C PRO A 415 8.67 11.98 -2.01
N ASN A 416 9.30 11.93 -0.84
CA ASN A 416 10.75 11.80 -0.72
C ASN A 416 11.29 10.45 -1.21
N PHE A 417 10.52 9.35 -1.06
CA PHE A 417 10.91 8.04 -1.58
C PHE A 417 10.90 8.04 -3.11
N LEU A 418 9.85 8.58 -3.70
CA LEU A 418 9.78 8.73 -5.15
C LEU A 418 10.89 9.64 -5.69
N ALA A 419 11.15 10.78 -5.02
CA ALA A 419 12.21 11.69 -5.40
C ALA A 419 13.59 11.00 -5.35
N ALA A 420 13.90 10.33 -4.25
CA ALA A 420 15.18 9.58 -4.13
C ALA A 420 15.33 8.54 -5.24
N SER A 421 14.26 7.83 -5.59
CA SER A 421 14.27 6.78 -6.60
C SER A 421 14.47 7.33 -8.02
N LEU A 422 13.68 8.33 -8.42
CA LEU A 422 13.75 8.92 -9.76
C LEU A 422 15.06 9.65 -10.00
N ILE A 423 15.53 10.40 -9.01
CA ILE A 423 16.80 11.14 -9.09
C ILE A 423 18.00 10.17 -9.18
N ALA A 424 17.99 9.11 -8.38
CA ALA A 424 19.04 8.10 -8.42
C ALA A 424 19.12 7.43 -9.80
N GLY A 425 17.96 7.08 -10.40
CA GLY A 425 17.91 6.49 -11.73
C GLY A 425 18.38 7.44 -12.84
N ASP A 426 17.88 8.68 -12.83
CA ASP A 426 18.28 9.70 -13.82
C ASP A 426 19.78 9.99 -13.77
N ARG A 427 20.34 10.14 -12.57
CA ARG A 427 21.78 10.38 -12.37
C ARG A 427 22.67 9.20 -12.77
N ALA A 428 22.19 7.98 -12.60
CA ALA A 428 22.90 6.81 -13.07
C ALA A 428 22.85 6.67 -14.62
N GLY A 429 22.16 7.57 -15.32
CA GLY A 429 22.06 7.56 -16.77
C GLY A 429 20.85 6.79 -17.31
N PHE A 430 19.95 6.33 -16.46
CA PHE A 430 18.71 5.72 -16.91
C PHE A 430 17.73 6.77 -17.42
N GLU A 431 16.98 6.39 -18.44
CA GLU A 431 15.91 7.18 -19.02
C GLU A 431 14.56 6.69 -18.47
N LEU A 432 13.76 7.63 -17.95
CA LEU A 432 12.40 7.32 -17.53
C LEU A 432 11.56 7.04 -18.78
N SER A 433 11.24 5.77 -19.02
CA SER A 433 10.44 5.32 -20.16
C SER A 433 8.94 5.25 -19.84
N ASP A 434 8.61 4.83 -18.62
CA ASP A 434 7.24 4.62 -18.17
C ASP A 434 7.06 5.03 -16.72
N PHE A 435 5.89 5.59 -16.39
CA PHE A 435 5.50 5.86 -15.02
C PHE A 435 3.99 5.71 -14.86
N THR A 436 3.59 4.98 -13.83
CA THR A 436 2.17 4.82 -13.47
C THR A 436 2.01 4.97 -11.97
N GLN A 437 0.98 5.69 -11.53
CA GLN A 437 0.65 5.87 -10.11
C GLN A 437 -0.85 5.77 -9.90
N GLN A 438 -1.27 5.00 -8.90
CA GLN A 438 -2.69 4.95 -8.49
C GLN A 438 -3.12 6.25 -7.79
N THR A 439 -4.41 6.56 -7.89
CA THR A 439 -4.93 7.87 -7.46
C THR A 439 -4.91 8.08 -5.95
N ASP A 440 -5.31 7.10 -5.17
CA ASP A 440 -5.51 7.24 -3.72
C ASP A 440 -4.43 6.52 -2.90
N THR A 441 -4.09 5.29 -3.26
CA THR A 441 -3.03 4.50 -2.58
C THR A 441 -1.63 5.00 -2.89
N HIS A 442 -1.49 5.77 -3.99
CA HIS A 442 -0.22 6.30 -4.48
C HIS A 442 0.83 5.23 -4.82
N ARG A 443 0.45 3.95 -4.94
CA ARG A 443 1.35 2.91 -5.44
C ARG A 443 1.87 3.33 -6.80
N ALA A 444 3.17 3.12 -7.04
CA ALA A 444 3.80 3.55 -8.28
C ALA A 444 4.60 2.42 -8.92
N GLN A 445 4.63 2.45 -10.24
CA GLN A 445 5.48 1.61 -11.08
C GLN A 445 6.33 2.53 -11.95
N ILE A 446 7.63 2.28 -11.95
CA ILE A 446 8.62 3.07 -12.69
C ILE A 446 9.28 2.16 -13.72
N GLY A 447 9.27 2.57 -14.97
CA GLY A 447 10.03 1.95 -16.05
C GLY A 447 11.23 2.82 -16.41
N TRP A 448 12.44 2.25 -16.35
CA TRP A 448 13.64 2.88 -16.87
C TRP A 448 14.25 2.07 -18.01
N SER A 449 14.87 2.78 -18.94
CA SER A 449 15.67 2.20 -20.01
C SER A 449 17.10 2.78 -19.99
N PHE A 450 18.05 1.97 -20.39
CA PHE A 450 19.43 2.37 -20.65
C PHE A 450 19.78 1.99 -22.09
N SER A 451 20.29 2.94 -22.89
CA SER A 451 20.76 2.72 -24.26
C SER A 451 22.19 3.21 -24.42
N LEU A 452 22.93 2.59 -25.34
CA LEU A 452 24.35 2.90 -25.58
C LEU A 452 24.56 4.15 -26.46
N ASP A 453 23.55 4.53 -27.25
CA ASP A 453 23.63 5.63 -28.22
C ASP A 453 23.40 7.01 -27.58
N GLN A 454 24.04 7.26 -26.45
CA GLN A 454 24.00 8.58 -25.83
C GLN A 454 25.22 9.41 -26.27
N ASP A 455 25.17 9.97 -27.48
CA ASP A 455 26.03 11.08 -27.85
C ASP A 455 25.66 12.33 -27.03
N VAL A 456 26.29 12.46 -25.89
CA VAL A 456 26.19 13.68 -25.06
C VAL A 456 27.05 14.75 -25.69
N SER A 457 26.55 15.46 -26.69
CA SER A 457 27.16 16.71 -27.14
C SER A 457 26.89 17.78 -26.07
N THR A 458 27.87 18.00 -25.21
CA THR A 458 27.85 19.04 -24.17
C THR A 458 28.16 20.41 -24.79
N ASN A 459 27.16 21.11 -25.28
CA ASN A 459 27.30 22.54 -25.53
C ASN A 459 26.74 23.32 -24.30
N PRO A 460 27.52 24.28 -23.74
CA PRO A 460 27.08 25.01 -22.54
C PRO A 460 25.86 25.89 -22.84
N LEU A 461 24.96 25.93 -21.89
CA LEU A 461 23.75 26.80 -21.92
C LEU A 461 24.10 28.28 -22.12
N PRO A 462 23.28 29.07 -22.81
CA PRO A 462 23.43 30.52 -22.82
C PRO A 462 23.36 31.07 -21.38
N LEU A 463 24.30 31.97 -21.06
CA LEU A 463 24.58 32.54 -19.74
C LEU A 463 23.38 33.29 -19.07
N HIS A 464 22.23 33.38 -19.71
CA HIS A 464 21.12 34.25 -19.28
C HIS A 464 19.77 33.57 -18.98
N ILE A 465 19.71 32.23 -18.89
CA ILE A 465 18.46 31.54 -18.56
C ILE A 465 18.38 31.33 -17.04
N ASP A 466 17.34 31.88 -16.42
CA ASP A 466 17.00 31.57 -15.05
C ASP A 466 16.42 30.15 -14.97
N LYS A 467 17.29 29.22 -14.57
CA LYS A 467 16.99 27.78 -14.50
C LYS A 467 15.88 27.47 -13.49
N GLU A 468 15.85 28.19 -12.38
CA GLU A 468 14.83 27.99 -11.34
C GLU A 468 13.45 28.44 -11.82
N LEU A 469 13.39 29.58 -12.50
CA LEU A 469 12.13 30.09 -13.08
C LEU A 469 11.56 29.08 -14.10
N LEU A 470 12.41 28.54 -14.96
CA LEU A 470 11.98 27.54 -15.94
C LEU A 470 11.45 26.26 -15.27
N LEU A 471 12.15 25.79 -14.23
CA LEU A 471 11.71 24.63 -13.44
C LEU A 471 10.33 24.89 -12.82
N ARG A 472 10.13 26.05 -12.19
CA ARG A 472 8.84 26.45 -11.61
C ARG A 472 7.72 26.47 -12.63
N GLN A 473 7.96 27.02 -13.81
CA GLN A 473 6.97 27.05 -14.92
C GLN A 473 6.61 25.65 -15.41
N GLN A 474 7.59 24.75 -15.52
CA GLN A 474 7.36 23.35 -15.92
C GLN A 474 6.52 22.59 -14.89
N MET A 475 6.83 22.75 -13.61
CA MET A 475 6.03 22.15 -12.52
C MET A 475 4.57 22.65 -12.55
N GLU A 476 4.37 23.97 -12.61
CA GLU A 476 3.04 24.58 -12.64
C GLU A 476 2.22 24.07 -13.86
N GLN A 477 2.82 24.09 -15.03
CA GLN A 477 2.14 23.65 -16.25
C GLN A 477 1.79 22.16 -16.21
N ALA A 478 2.66 21.32 -15.64
CA ALA A 478 2.37 19.90 -15.46
C ALA A 478 1.15 19.67 -14.57
N LEU A 479 1.07 20.38 -13.44
CA LEU A 479 -0.09 20.32 -12.53
C LEU A 479 -1.38 20.75 -13.22
N ILE A 480 -1.36 21.91 -13.91
CA ILE A 480 -2.52 22.45 -14.62
C ILE A 480 -3.04 21.43 -15.64
N ASN A 481 -2.15 20.86 -16.44
CA ASN A 481 -2.51 19.92 -17.50
C ASN A 481 -3.19 18.65 -16.94
N VAL A 482 -2.69 18.10 -15.82
CA VAL A 482 -3.29 16.90 -15.21
C VAL A 482 -4.62 17.23 -14.55
N ILE A 483 -4.73 18.37 -13.85
CA ILE A 483 -6.00 18.81 -13.26
C ILE A 483 -7.06 19.02 -14.34
N GLN A 484 -6.71 19.70 -15.44
CA GLN A 484 -7.65 19.96 -16.55
C GLN A 484 -8.13 18.69 -17.24
N ARG A 485 -7.28 17.67 -17.33
CA ARG A 485 -7.64 16.38 -17.93
C ARG A 485 -8.47 15.49 -17.00
N GLY A 486 -8.12 15.47 -15.71
CA GLY A 486 -8.80 14.65 -14.70
C GLY A 486 -10.06 15.32 -14.14
N ASN A 487 -10.14 16.64 -14.17
CA ASN A 487 -11.22 17.44 -13.55
C ASN A 487 -11.49 17.09 -12.08
N GLU A 488 -10.43 16.73 -11.36
CA GLU A 488 -10.44 16.41 -9.92
C GLU A 488 -9.28 17.07 -9.20
N PRO A 489 -9.44 17.43 -7.91
CA PRO A 489 -8.34 17.89 -7.09
C PRO A 489 -7.25 16.82 -6.97
N LEU A 490 -5.99 17.23 -7.06
CA LEU A 490 -4.84 16.35 -6.88
C LEU A 490 -4.39 16.33 -5.44
N HIS A 491 -4.30 15.17 -4.82
CA HIS A 491 -3.61 15.01 -3.55
C HIS A 491 -2.12 15.44 -3.69
N PHE A 492 -1.53 16.04 -2.65
CA PHE A 492 -0.15 16.58 -2.72
C PHE A 492 0.88 15.54 -3.19
N ASN A 493 0.79 14.30 -2.72
CA ASN A 493 1.70 13.23 -3.14
C ASN A 493 1.64 12.98 -4.65
N ARG A 494 0.45 13.06 -5.23
CA ARG A 494 0.26 12.91 -6.68
C ARG A 494 0.75 14.14 -7.43
N ALA A 495 0.48 15.34 -6.92
CA ALA A 495 1.01 16.57 -7.49
C ALA A 495 2.55 16.58 -7.50
N HIS A 496 3.18 16.13 -6.42
CA HIS A 496 4.63 15.95 -6.33
C HIS A 496 5.15 14.97 -7.40
N ALA A 497 4.51 13.81 -7.54
CA ALA A 497 4.88 12.82 -8.56
C ALA A 497 4.77 13.37 -9.98
N ILE A 498 3.70 14.12 -10.29
CA ILE A 498 3.48 14.76 -11.59
C ILE A 498 4.58 15.78 -11.88
N ALA A 499 4.86 16.67 -10.94
CA ALA A 499 5.90 17.68 -11.10
C ALA A 499 7.28 17.05 -11.30
N LEU A 500 7.63 16.06 -10.47
CA LEU A 500 8.94 15.40 -10.50
C LEU A 500 9.15 14.61 -11.80
N THR A 501 8.20 13.77 -12.20
CA THR A 501 8.32 12.98 -13.44
C THR A 501 8.38 13.87 -14.66
N ASN A 502 7.65 14.98 -14.68
CA ASN A 502 7.73 15.96 -15.75
C ASN A 502 9.13 16.57 -15.88
N VAL A 503 9.74 16.95 -14.75
CA VAL A 503 11.10 17.50 -14.72
C VAL A 503 12.14 16.47 -15.18
N VAL A 504 12.08 15.23 -14.67
CA VAL A 504 12.99 14.14 -15.04
C VAL A 504 12.85 13.80 -16.52
N HIS A 505 11.63 13.72 -17.04
CA HIS A 505 11.38 13.37 -18.44
C HIS A 505 11.78 14.50 -19.40
N HIS A 506 11.45 15.76 -19.08
CA HIS A 506 11.78 16.93 -19.91
C HIS A 506 13.29 17.19 -19.99
N SER A 507 14.04 16.86 -18.95
CA SER A 507 15.49 17.03 -18.98
C SER A 507 16.15 16.28 -20.15
N LYS A 508 15.51 15.22 -20.68
CA LYS A 508 16.00 14.44 -21.82
C LYS A 508 15.36 14.77 -23.16
N GLN A 509 14.03 15.02 -23.21
CA GLN A 509 13.37 15.44 -24.49
C GLN A 509 13.83 16.81 -24.99
N MET A 510 14.26 17.69 -24.09
CA MET A 510 14.86 18.96 -24.48
C MET A 510 16.23 18.79 -25.17
N LYS A 511 16.92 17.62 -24.98
CA LYS A 511 18.16 17.32 -25.72
C LYS A 511 17.95 17.25 -27.24
N GLU A 512 16.76 16.88 -27.70
CA GLU A 512 16.44 16.76 -29.13
C GLU A 512 15.95 18.09 -29.75
N THR A 513 15.42 19.02 -28.93
CA THR A 513 14.73 20.22 -29.42
C THR A 513 15.46 21.53 -29.10
N ILE A 514 16.28 21.57 -28.08
CA ILE A 514 17.05 22.74 -27.66
C ILE A 514 18.52 22.33 -27.60
N SER A 515 19.40 23.08 -28.21
CA SER A 515 20.86 22.82 -28.27
C SER A 515 21.53 22.68 -26.89
N ASN A 516 20.81 22.92 -25.77
CA ASN A 516 21.29 22.74 -24.39
C ASN A 516 20.09 22.52 -23.43
N PRO A 517 19.68 21.28 -23.16
CA PRO A 517 18.66 21.00 -22.16
C PRO A 517 19.18 21.23 -20.75
N ILE A 518 18.32 21.77 -19.88
CA ILE A 518 18.57 21.83 -18.44
C ILE A 518 18.41 20.42 -17.89
N THR A 519 19.48 19.86 -17.35
CA THR A 519 19.46 18.58 -16.66
C THR A 519 19.25 18.78 -15.15
N LEU A 520 18.83 17.73 -14.44
CA LEU A 520 18.81 17.78 -12.98
C LEU A 520 20.22 18.07 -12.40
N ASN A 521 21.28 17.68 -13.09
CA ASN A 521 22.65 18.02 -12.71
C ASN A 521 22.94 19.53 -12.80
N ASP A 522 22.33 20.26 -13.71
CA ASP A 522 22.48 21.71 -13.83
C ASP A 522 21.75 22.47 -12.73
N LEU A 523 20.65 21.89 -12.23
CA LEU A 523 19.86 22.46 -11.16
C LEU A 523 20.46 22.13 -9.79
N TYR A 524 21.01 20.92 -9.64
CA TYR A 524 21.51 20.39 -8.36
C TYR A 524 22.79 19.58 -8.60
N PRO A 525 23.96 20.13 -8.31
CA PRO A 525 25.25 19.43 -8.39
C PRO A 525 25.28 18.16 -7.53
N ILE A 526 26.14 17.20 -7.92
CA ILE A 526 26.28 15.90 -7.23
C ILE A 526 26.50 16.05 -5.73
N ASP A 527 27.20 17.11 -5.31
CA ASP A 527 27.57 17.38 -3.92
C ASP A 527 26.34 17.77 -3.04
N GLN A 528 25.22 18.15 -3.66
CA GLN A 528 23.99 18.57 -2.97
C GLN A 528 22.85 17.53 -3.04
N ILE A 529 23.15 16.32 -3.51
CA ILE A 529 22.16 15.24 -3.70
C ILE A 529 21.39 14.90 -2.40
N ASN A 530 22.06 15.08 -1.26
CA ASN A 530 21.50 14.72 0.04
C ASN A 530 20.29 15.58 0.44
N ASP A 531 20.23 16.83 -0.01
CA ASP A 531 19.16 17.75 0.37
C ASP A 531 18.08 17.85 -0.72
N PHE A 532 18.33 17.33 -1.91
CA PHE A 532 17.46 17.51 -3.06
C PHE A 532 16.01 17.03 -2.85
N PRO A 533 15.72 15.85 -2.26
CA PRO A 533 14.34 15.44 -2.05
C PRO A 533 13.52 16.45 -1.26
N ASN A 534 14.10 17.05 -0.22
CA ASN A 534 13.45 18.08 0.58
C ASN A 534 13.36 19.40 -0.19
N THR A 535 14.43 19.82 -0.85
CA THR A 535 14.47 21.05 -1.65
C THR A 535 13.43 21.05 -2.77
N PHE A 536 13.23 19.89 -3.44
CA PHE A 536 12.20 19.76 -4.47
C PHE A 536 10.79 19.97 -3.90
N ILE A 537 10.51 19.43 -2.72
CA ILE A 537 9.24 19.66 -2.03
C ILE A 537 9.06 21.14 -1.72
N ASP A 538 10.08 21.83 -1.22
CA ASP A 538 10.02 23.24 -0.88
C ASP A 538 9.75 24.12 -2.10
N ILE A 539 10.42 23.84 -3.23
CA ILE A 539 10.17 24.54 -4.51
C ILE A 539 8.74 24.29 -4.99
N LEU A 540 8.28 23.04 -4.97
CA LEU A 540 6.91 22.72 -5.39
C LEU A 540 5.88 23.42 -4.50
N GLN A 541 6.12 23.50 -3.19
CA GLN A 541 5.28 24.25 -2.26
C GLN A 541 5.20 25.71 -2.66
N GLN A 542 6.32 26.36 -2.94
CA GLN A 542 6.36 27.75 -3.39
C GLN A 542 5.62 27.92 -4.72
N VAL A 543 5.82 27.01 -5.69
CA VAL A 543 5.09 27.03 -6.97
C VAL A 543 3.58 27.00 -6.74
N ILE A 544 3.08 26.14 -5.84
CA ILE A 544 1.65 26.04 -5.54
C ILE A 544 1.12 27.32 -4.87
N TYR A 545 1.86 27.91 -3.93
CA TYR A 545 1.42 29.11 -3.21
C TYR A 545 1.49 30.36 -4.07
N ASP A 546 2.55 30.51 -4.89
CA ASP A 546 2.76 31.68 -5.74
C ASP A 546 1.94 31.66 -7.04
N SER A 547 1.45 30.49 -7.45
CA SER A 547 0.72 30.29 -8.69
C SER A 547 -0.53 31.19 -8.78
N PRO A 548 -0.75 31.90 -9.90
CA PRO A 548 -2.01 32.59 -10.14
C PRO A 548 -3.16 31.66 -10.54
N ILE A 549 -2.88 30.39 -10.88
CA ILE A 549 -3.83 29.45 -11.50
C ILE A 549 -4.26 28.36 -10.53
N VAL A 550 -3.33 27.78 -9.76
CA VAL A 550 -3.62 26.71 -8.81
C VAL A 550 -3.67 27.21 -7.36
N LYS A 551 -4.34 26.47 -6.48
CA LYS A 551 -4.41 26.71 -5.03
C LYS A 551 -4.38 25.41 -4.26
N ALA A 552 -3.94 25.45 -3.01
CA ALA A 552 -4.04 24.33 -2.07
C ALA A 552 -5.37 24.35 -1.30
N ILE A 553 -5.94 23.20 -1.00
CA ILE A 553 -7.19 22.99 -0.26
C ILE A 553 -6.93 21.96 0.86
N PRO A 554 -7.33 22.22 2.14
CA PRO A 554 -7.85 23.48 2.69
C PRO A 554 -6.77 24.56 2.75
N GLU A 555 -7.20 25.82 2.76
CA GLU A 555 -6.31 26.99 2.82
C GLU A 555 -5.67 27.19 4.21
N GLU A 556 -6.19 26.52 5.24
CA GLU A 556 -5.67 26.59 6.61
C GLU A 556 -4.24 26.04 6.73
N ASN A 557 -3.50 26.47 7.78
CA ASN A 557 -2.09 26.13 8.06
C ASN A 557 -1.83 24.65 8.43
N LYS A 558 -2.35 23.71 7.66
CA LYS A 558 -1.97 22.30 7.76
C LYS A 558 -0.78 22.00 6.85
N SER A 559 0.03 21.01 7.21
CA SER A 559 1.09 20.51 6.33
C SER A 559 0.54 20.20 4.93
N LEU A 560 1.30 20.50 3.89
CA LEU A 560 0.88 20.23 2.50
C LEU A 560 0.65 18.75 2.20
N GLU A 561 1.26 17.84 2.95
CA GLU A 561 1.06 16.40 2.83
C GLU A 561 -0.42 15.97 2.96
N TYR A 562 -1.24 16.79 3.63
CA TYR A 562 -2.67 16.55 3.83
C TYR A 562 -3.56 17.45 2.95
N LYS A 563 -2.98 18.13 1.95
CA LYS A 563 -3.70 19.06 1.10
C LYS A 563 -3.92 18.51 -0.30
N TYR A 564 -4.93 19.08 -0.95
CA TYR A 564 -5.22 18.88 -2.36
C TYR A 564 -4.91 20.15 -3.15
N ILE A 565 -4.51 19.99 -4.39
CA ILE A 565 -4.23 21.09 -5.32
C ILE A 565 -5.35 21.17 -6.35
N TRP A 566 -5.88 22.37 -6.55
CA TRP A 566 -7.00 22.64 -7.45
C TRP A 566 -6.84 23.95 -8.20
N LEU A 567 -7.66 24.18 -9.22
CA LEU A 567 -7.69 25.43 -9.96
C LEU A 567 -8.39 26.54 -9.14
N LYS A 568 -7.90 27.79 -9.26
CA LYS A 568 -8.55 28.97 -8.68
C LYS A 568 -9.84 29.32 -9.40
N LYS A 569 -9.91 29.03 -10.73
CA LYS A 569 -11.08 29.25 -11.60
C LYS A 569 -11.43 27.97 -12.35
N PRO A 570 -12.24 27.07 -11.77
CA PRO A 570 -12.60 25.80 -12.38
C PRO A 570 -13.69 25.91 -13.47
N GLU A 571 -14.29 27.07 -13.68
CA GLU A 571 -15.47 27.29 -14.58
C GLU A 571 -15.22 26.97 -16.05
N GLN A 572 -13.96 26.77 -16.44
CA GLN A 572 -13.57 26.44 -17.83
C GLN A 572 -13.47 24.92 -18.07
N LEU A 573 -13.77 24.09 -17.08
CA LEU A 573 -13.70 22.64 -17.19
C LEU A 573 -14.96 22.10 -17.91
N ILE A 574 -14.78 21.46 -19.04
CA ILE A 574 -15.88 21.00 -19.92
C ILE A 574 -16.13 19.50 -19.79
N GLN A 575 -15.20 18.74 -19.20
CA GLN A 575 -15.26 17.29 -19.14
C GLN A 575 -15.77 16.78 -17.77
N PHE A 576 -16.27 15.53 -17.74
CA PHE A 576 -16.55 14.84 -16.48
C PHE A 576 -15.27 14.59 -15.69
N SER A 577 -15.40 14.49 -14.36
CA SER A 577 -14.29 14.12 -13.49
C SER A 577 -13.76 12.72 -13.81
N LEU A 578 -12.52 12.43 -13.43
CA LEU A 578 -11.89 11.13 -13.66
C LEU A 578 -12.74 10.00 -13.06
N SER A 579 -13.25 10.18 -11.84
CA SER A 579 -14.12 9.19 -11.20
C SER A 579 -15.41 8.94 -11.98
N ASP A 580 -16.02 9.98 -12.56
CA ASP A 580 -17.22 9.82 -13.40
C ASP A 580 -16.88 9.13 -14.72
N GLN A 581 -15.73 9.45 -15.33
CA GLN A 581 -15.25 8.81 -16.57
C GLN A 581 -14.97 7.31 -16.37
N VAL A 582 -14.39 6.93 -15.22
CA VAL A 582 -14.13 5.53 -14.87
C VAL A 582 -15.42 4.78 -14.62
N GLU A 583 -16.37 5.38 -13.87
CA GLU A 583 -17.71 4.82 -13.65
C GLU A 583 -18.42 4.54 -14.97
N GLU A 584 -18.47 5.53 -15.86
CA GLU A 584 -19.10 5.40 -17.18
C GLU A 584 -18.44 4.30 -18.02
N ASN A 585 -17.11 4.20 -17.96
CA ASN A 585 -16.39 3.16 -18.68
C ASN A 585 -16.73 1.76 -18.18
N ILE A 586 -16.77 1.56 -16.86
CA ILE A 586 -17.13 0.26 -16.25
C ILE A 586 -18.59 -0.09 -16.62
N TYR A 587 -19.52 0.85 -16.52
CA TYR A 587 -20.89 0.63 -16.94
C TYR A 587 -20.99 0.21 -18.42
N ASN A 588 -20.27 0.88 -19.31
CA ASN A 588 -20.25 0.54 -20.74
C ASN A 588 -19.67 -0.86 -20.99
N ILE A 589 -18.64 -1.30 -20.28
CA ILE A 589 -18.11 -2.66 -20.38
C ILE A 589 -19.18 -3.68 -19.99
N LEU A 590 -19.86 -3.47 -18.86
CA LEU A 590 -20.92 -4.34 -18.35
C LEU A 590 -22.14 -4.39 -19.28
N GLN A 591 -22.47 -3.28 -19.95
CA GLN A 591 -23.60 -3.19 -20.88
C GLN A 591 -23.35 -3.96 -22.18
N HIS A 592 -22.12 -3.93 -22.70
CA HIS A 592 -21.77 -4.56 -23.98
C HIS A 592 -21.45 -6.06 -23.88
N LYS A 593 -21.21 -6.56 -22.67
CA LYS A 593 -20.89 -7.98 -22.43
C LYS A 593 -21.90 -8.58 -21.45
N GLU A 594 -22.53 -9.68 -21.82
CA GLU A 594 -23.47 -10.38 -20.93
C GLU A 594 -22.79 -10.82 -19.61
N ARG A 595 -21.56 -11.31 -19.73
CA ARG A 595 -20.72 -11.73 -18.59
C ARG A 595 -19.28 -11.29 -18.86
N VAL A 596 -18.62 -10.77 -17.85
CA VAL A 596 -17.24 -10.33 -17.95
C VAL A 596 -16.47 -10.71 -16.70
N SER A 597 -15.25 -11.21 -16.86
CA SER A 597 -14.40 -11.53 -15.72
C SER A 597 -13.88 -10.23 -15.07
N TYR A 598 -13.69 -10.28 -13.77
CA TYR A 598 -13.12 -9.16 -13.01
C TYR A 598 -11.80 -8.69 -13.64
N GLN A 599 -10.97 -9.64 -14.08
CA GLN A 599 -9.70 -9.36 -14.69
C GLN A 599 -9.80 -8.62 -16.03
N GLU A 600 -10.76 -8.99 -16.89
CA GLU A 600 -11.00 -8.26 -18.14
C GLU A 600 -11.44 -6.82 -17.89
N ILE A 601 -12.22 -6.57 -16.82
CA ILE A 601 -12.64 -5.23 -16.43
C ILE A 601 -11.40 -4.41 -16.04
N LEU A 602 -10.55 -4.96 -15.16
CA LEU A 602 -9.33 -4.30 -14.72
C LEU A 602 -8.41 -3.97 -15.91
N ASP A 603 -8.22 -4.92 -16.83
CA ASP A 603 -7.36 -4.73 -17.99
C ASP A 603 -7.87 -3.60 -18.90
N HIS A 604 -9.17 -3.54 -19.15
CA HIS A 604 -9.76 -2.45 -19.93
C HIS A 604 -9.67 -1.09 -19.24
N VAL A 605 -9.96 -1.04 -17.95
CA VAL A 605 -9.91 0.20 -17.17
C VAL A 605 -8.47 0.73 -17.12
N PHE A 606 -7.49 -0.10 -16.80
CA PHE A 606 -6.09 0.35 -16.70
C PHE A 606 -5.46 0.65 -18.05
N GLN A 607 -5.89 0.01 -19.13
CA GLN A 607 -5.47 0.38 -20.47
C GLN A 607 -5.99 1.76 -20.87
N LYS A 608 -7.23 2.07 -20.51
CA LYS A 608 -7.85 3.36 -20.83
C LYS A 608 -7.39 4.49 -19.91
N PHE A 609 -7.26 4.21 -18.63
CA PHE A 609 -6.86 5.13 -17.58
C PHE A 609 -5.48 4.76 -17.04
N ASN A 610 -4.44 5.10 -17.76
CA ASN A 610 -3.05 4.80 -17.43
C ASN A 610 -2.29 6.01 -16.85
N GLY A 611 -1.04 5.79 -16.43
CA GLY A 611 -0.17 6.82 -15.90
C GLY A 611 -0.71 7.43 -14.60
N PHE A 612 -0.90 8.73 -14.58
CA PHE A 612 -1.47 9.44 -13.43
C PHE A 612 -2.99 9.33 -13.30
N PHE A 613 -3.67 8.70 -14.22
CA PHE A 613 -5.13 8.55 -14.23
C PHE A 613 -5.57 7.14 -13.81
N THR A 614 -4.66 6.31 -13.33
CA THR A 614 -4.94 4.92 -12.93
C THR A 614 -5.77 4.89 -11.65
N PRO A 615 -7.03 4.41 -11.69
CA PRO A 615 -7.88 4.35 -10.51
C PRO A 615 -7.43 3.24 -9.57
N ASP A 616 -7.79 3.37 -8.29
CA ASP A 616 -7.58 2.32 -7.32
C ASP A 616 -8.57 1.16 -7.50
N LYS A 617 -8.15 -0.01 -7.06
CA LYS A 617 -8.98 -1.22 -7.09
C LYS A 617 -10.28 -1.04 -6.31
N GLU A 618 -10.20 -0.43 -5.12
CA GLU A 618 -11.36 -0.17 -4.26
C GLU A 618 -12.44 0.62 -5.00
N PHE A 619 -12.04 1.64 -5.77
CA PHE A 619 -12.98 2.42 -6.57
C PHE A 619 -13.65 1.57 -7.67
N ILE A 620 -12.90 0.69 -8.34
CA ILE A 620 -13.45 -0.22 -9.34
C ILE A 620 -14.43 -1.20 -8.70
N ASP A 621 -14.10 -1.75 -7.52
CA ASP A 621 -14.95 -2.68 -6.78
C ASP A 621 -16.27 -2.02 -6.35
N ILE A 622 -16.22 -0.76 -5.90
CA ILE A 622 -17.41 0.01 -5.56
C ILE A 622 -18.26 0.29 -6.80
N CYS A 623 -17.66 0.62 -7.94
CA CYS A 623 -18.38 0.75 -9.20
C CYS A 623 -19.09 -0.56 -9.58
N LEU A 624 -18.38 -1.70 -9.52
CA LEU A 624 -18.94 -3.01 -9.83
C LEU A 624 -20.08 -3.38 -8.89
N SER A 625 -19.89 -3.24 -7.59
CA SER A 625 -20.93 -3.52 -6.59
C SER A 625 -22.15 -2.60 -6.73
N SER A 626 -21.96 -1.42 -7.36
CA SER A 626 -23.05 -0.47 -7.63
C SER A 626 -23.90 -0.88 -8.82
N TYR A 627 -23.33 -1.49 -9.87
CA TYR A 627 -24.01 -1.77 -11.16
C TYR A 627 -24.22 -3.25 -11.47
N ALA A 628 -23.48 -4.15 -10.85
CA ALA A 628 -23.42 -5.55 -11.26
C ALA A 628 -23.58 -6.51 -10.07
N ASN A 629 -23.87 -7.75 -10.39
CA ASN A 629 -23.84 -8.87 -9.46
C ASN A 629 -22.69 -9.80 -9.81
N ASN A 630 -22.00 -10.33 -8.80
CA ASN A 630 -21.03 -11.41 -8.95
C ASN A 630 -21.79 -12.74 -9.15
N VAL A 631 -21.50 -13.44 -10.23
CA VAL A 631 -22.18 -14.70 -10.59
C VAL A 631 -21.52 -15.86 -9.85
N MET A 632 -22.21 -16.46 -8.88
CA MET A 632 -21.78 -17.66 -8.13
C MET A 632 -20.39 -17.54 -7.47
N ASP A 633 -20.02 -16.38 -6.96
CA ASP A 633 -18.69 -16.10 -6.36
C ASP A 633 -17.50 -16.47 -7.26
N SER A 634 -17.71 -16.42 -8.59
CA SER A 634 -16.75 -16.91 -9.59
C SER A 634 -15.84 -15.83 -10.20
N ASN A 635 -15.76 -14.63 -9.60
CA ASN A 635 -15.09 -13.46 -10.18
C ASN A 635 -15.63 -13.06 -11.57
N ILE A 636 -16.84 -13.46 -11.90
CA ILE A 636 -17.56 -13.10 -13.13
C ILE A 636 -18.68 -12.12 -12.76
N TRP A 637 -18.73 -11.01 -13.45
CA TRP A 637 -19.68 -9.94 -13.21
C TRP A 637 -20.70 -9.83 -14.34
N GLN A 638 -21.94 -9.54 -13.97
CA GLN A 638 -23.04 -9.34 -14.90
C GLN A 638 -23.84 -8.10 -14.50
N LEU A 639 -24.19 -7.24 -15.49
CA LEU A 639 -25.01 -6.07 -15.25
C LEU A 639 -26.35 -6.48 -14.64
N ARG A 640 -26.80 -5.77 -13.62
CA ARG A 640 -28.10 -6.02 -13.00
C ARG A 640 -29.23 -5.76 -13.96
N GLU A 641 -30.32 -6.49 -13.82
CA GLU A 641 -31.51 -6.31 -14.66
C GLU A 641 -32.08 -4.88 -14.55
N GLU A 642 -32.13 -4.34 -13.32
CA GLU A 642 -32.54 -2.97 -13.03
C GLU A 642 -31.65 -1.91 -13.67
N ASP A 643 -30.41 -2.24 -13.99
CA ASP A 643 -29.41 -1.35 -14.60
C ASP A 643 -29.33 -1.49 -16.12
N GLN A 644 -30.15 -2.31 -16.74
CA GLN A 644 -30.30 -2.34 -18.19
C GLN A 644 -30.84 -0.98 -18.70
N PRO A 645 -30.40 -0.48 -19.86
CA PRO A 645 -30.78 0.87 -20.35
C PRO A 645 -32.27 1.16 -20.33
N ALA A 646 -33.09 0.22 -20.80
CA ALA A 646 -34.55 0.37 -20.83
C ALA A 646 -35.17 0.51 -19.43
N ASN A 647 -34.65 -0.25 -18.45
CA ASN A 647 -35.16 -0.21 -17.07
C ASN A 647 -34.72 1.08 -16.37
N ARG A 648 -33.50 1.56 -16.63
CA ARG A 648 -33.03 2.87 -16.15
C ARG A 648 -33.86 4.03 -16.68
N ASP A 649 -34.24 4.01 -17.94
CA ASP A 649 -35.11 5.04 -18.55
C ASP A 649 -36.50 5.00 -17.92
N ASN A 650 -37.06 3.80 -17.71
CA ASN A 650 -38.35 3.62 -17.02
C ASN A 650 -38.30 4.14 -15.58
N ASP A 651 -37.27 3.81 -14.82
CA ASP A 651 -37.07 4.29 -13.45
C ASP A 651 -36.95 5.82 -13.39
N MET A 652 -36.23 6.43 -14.34
CA MET A 652 -36.16 7.89 -14.42
C MET A 652 -37.51 8.54 -14.68
N GLN A 653 -38.29 7.99 -15.60
CA GLN A 653 -39.65 8.50 -15.91
C GLN A 653 -40.60 8.30 -14.72
N GLU A 654 -40.56 7.14 -14.08
CA GLU A 654 -41.35 6.85 -12.85
C GLU A 654 -41.01 7.87 -11.76
N MET A 655 -39.71 8.06 -11.43
CA MET A 655 -39.29 8.97 -10.37
C MET A 655 -39.72 10.42 -10.67
N ARG A 656 -39.57 10.87 -11.90
CA ARG A 656 -40.06 12.20 -12.31
C ARG A 656 -41.58 12.32 -12.09
N SER A 657 -42.36 11.35 -12.52
CA SER A 657 -43.81 11.32 -12.31
C SER A 657 -44.18 11.29 -10.80
N LEU A 658 -43.48 10.51 -10.00
CA LEU A 658 -43.69 10.47 -8.55
C LEU A 658 -43.37 11.81 -7.86
N LEU A 659 -42.32 12.52 -8.30
CA LEU A 659 -42.00 13.86 -7.80
C LEU A 659 -43.05 14.89 -8.14
N HIS A 660 -43.69 14.82 -9.32
CA HIS A 660 -44.84 15.65 -9.66
C HIS A 660 -46.06 15.34 -8.78
N ARG A 661 -46.40 14.08 -8.64
CA ARG A 661 -47.49 13.65 -7.74
C ARG A 661 -47.28 14.03 -6.28
N LEU A 662 -46.01 13.96 -5.82
CA LEU A 662 -45.62 14.37 -4.48
C LEU A 662 -45.76 15.89 -4.29
N ALA A 663 -45.36 16.68 -5.33
CA ALA A 663 -45.53 18.13 -5.33
C ALA A 663 -47.02 18.53 -5.26
N ASP A 664 -47.88 17.88 -6.07
CA ASP A 664 -49.33 18.10 -6.02
C ASP A 664 -49.91 17.80 -4.63
N LYS A 665 -49.48 16.70 -4.00
CA LYS A 665 -49.90 16.32 -2.64
C LYS A 665 -49.49 17.35 -1.59
N LEU A 666 -48.35 18.02 -1.79
CA LEU A 666 -47.81 19.07 -0.89
C LEU A 666 -48.29 20.48 -1.25
N ASN A 667 -49.20 20.64 -2.23
CA ASN A 667 -49.64 21.93 -2.78
C ASN A 667 -48.46 22.80 -3.30
N ILE A 668 -47.49 22.17 -3.98
CA ILE A 668 -46.29 22.79 -4.54
C ILE A 668 -46.49 22.84 -6.07
N LYS A 669 -45.97 23.88 -6.73
CA LYS A 669 -46.01 23.98 -8.17
C LYS A 669 -44.71 23.46 -8.79
N PRO A 670 -44.71 22.26 -9.44
CA PRO A 670 -43.52 21.73 -10.10
C PRO A 670 -43.31 22.39 -11.45
N LEU A 671 -42.06 22.73 -11.78
CA LEU A 671 -41.62 23.13 -13.12
C LEU A 671 -40.71 22.05 -13.65
N ASP A 672 -41.08 21.47 -14.79
CA ASP A 672 -40.29 20.42 -15.43
C ASP A 672 -39.28 21.03 -16.42
N SER A 673 -38.02 20.89 -16.10
CA SER A 673 -36.87 21.17 -16.95
C SER A 673 -35.89 20.00 -16.75
N PRO A 674 -34.66 19.99 -17.27
CA PRO A 674 -33.69 18.97 -16.92
C PRO A 674 -33.57 18.74 -15.40
N ILE A 675 -33.77 19.81 -14.61
CA ILE A 675 -33.87 19.81 -13.15
C ILE A 675 -35.33 20.15 -12.78
N ILE A 676 -35.98 19.31 -11.93
CA ILE A 676 -37.34 19.58 -11.46
C ILE A 676 -37.26 20.65 -10.37
N LEU A 677 -37.94 21.77 -10.57
CA LEU A 677 -38.00 22.85 -9.60
C LEU A 677 -39.34 22.79 -8.85
N TRP A 678 -39.28 22.82 -7.54
CA TRP A 678 -40.46 22.96 -6.68
C TRP A 678 -40.57 24.39 -6.18
N ASN A 679 -41.62 25.08 -6.60
CA ASN A 679 -41.88 26.45 -6.19
C ASN A 679 -43.12 26.55 -5.31
N SER A 680 -43.10 27.45 -4.34
CA SER A 680 -44.28 27.78 -3.55
C SER A 680 -45.37 28.39 -4.44
N LEU A 681 -46.59 28.46 -3.98
CA LEU A 681 -47.68 29.12 -4.66
C LEU A 681 -47.38 30.62 -4.93
N ASN A 682 -46.51 31.22 -4.15
CA ASN A 682 -46.02 32.60 -4.27
C ASN A 682 -44.84 32.75 -5.24
N GLY A 683 -44.36 31.64 -5.83
CA GLY A 683 -43.26 31.63 -6.78
C GLY A 683 -41.86 31.52 -6.15
N GLU A 684 -41.73 31.34 -4.84
CA GLU A 684 -40.45 31.11 -4.16
C GLU A 684 -39.95 29.71 -4.44
N GLU A 685 -38.67 29.57 -4.75
CA GLU A 685 -38.01 28.27 -4.94
C GLU A 685 -37.85 27.53 -3.61
N LEU A 686 -38.46 26.34 -3.50
CA LEU A 686 -38.43 25.50 -2.30
C LEU A 686 -37.38 24.37 -2.39
N ALA A 687 -37.28 23.73 -3.55
CA ALA A 687 -36.36 22.62 -3.78
C ALA A 687 -36.00 22.44 -5.26
N LYS A 688 -34.80 21.91 -5.49
CA LYS A 688 -34.33 21.47 -6.82
C LYS A 688 -34.08 19.97 -6.78
N TRP A 689 -34.61 19.23 -7.75
CA TRP A 689 -34.45 17.79 -7.86
C TRP A 689 -33.68 17.40 -9.10
N ILE A 690 -32.54 16.76 -8.91
CA ILE A 690 -31.79 16.09 -9.98
C ILE A 690 -32.08 14.60 -9.87
N VAL A 691 -32.73 14.01 -10.88
CA VAL A 691 -33.02 12.58 -10.95
C VAL A 691 -32.00 11.89 -11.82
N ARG A 692 -31.30 10.88 -11.27
CA ARG A 692 -30.27 10.12 -11.98
C ARG A 692 -30.30 8.65 -11.64
N THR A 693 -29.92 7.82 -12.58
CA THR A 693 -29.67 6.38 -12.40
C THR A 693 -28.18 6.05 -12.30
N SER A 694 -27.30 7.05 -12.49
CA SER A 694 -25.84 6.95 -12.33
C SER A 694 -25.35 7.59 -11.04
N GLY A 695 -24.10 7.26 -10.64
CA GLY A 695 -23.38 7.91 -9.55
C GLY A 695 -22.53 9.10 -9.98
N MET A 696 -22.70 9.59 -11.22
CA MET A 696 -21.96 10.73 -11.75
C MET A 696 -22.42 12.03 -11.10
N VAL A 697 -21.50 12.76 -10.50
CA VAL A 697 -21.81 13.96 -9.69
C VAL A 697 -20.91 15.15 -9.98
N SER A 698 -20.00 15.05 -10.95
CA SER A 698 -19.03 16.11 -11.22
C SER A 698 -19.66 17.42 -11.69
N ASP A 699 -20.77 17.39 -12.42
CA ASP A 699 -21.47 18.58 -12.87
C ASP A 699 -22.17 19.35 -11.74
N ILE A 700 -22.36 18.74 -10.57
CA ILE A 700 -22.98 19.39 -9.42
C ILE A 700 -22.00 20.39 -8.76
N TYR A 701 -20.73 20.03 -8.64
CA TYR A 701 -19.74 20.88 -7.98
C TYR A 701 -18.91 21.74 -8.95
N LEU A 702 -18.89 21.40 -10.23
CA LEU A 702 -18.21 22.19 -11.26
C LEU A 702 -19.02 23.43 -11.69
N LYS A 703 -20.34 23.40 -11.49
CA LYS A 703 -21.22 24.54 -11.75
C LYS A 703 -21.50 25.27 -10.44
N GLU A 704 -20.91 26.43 -10.28
CA GLU A 704 -21.00 27.26 -9.03
C GLU A 704 -22.41 27.77 -8.68
N ASN A 705 -23.47 27.31 -9.29
CA ASN A 705 -24.84 27.74 -8.95
C ASN A 705 -25.33 27.03 -7.68
N THR A 706 -24.89 27.55 -6.58
CA THR A 706 -25.15 27.11 -5.22
C THR A 706 -26.50 27.63 -4.72
N THR A 707 -27.58 26.99 -5.14
CA THR A 707 -28.86 27.25 -4.51
C THR A 707 -29.04 26.26 -3.35
N PRO A 708 -29.44 26.74 -2.16
CA PRO A 708 -29.79 25.85 -1.06
C PRO A 708 -30.95 24.92 -1.45
N ASN A 709 -31.01 23.73 -0.83
CA ASN A 709 -32.06 22.73 -1.05
C ASN A 709 -32.00 21.97 -2.40
N LEU A 710 -30.81 21.61 -2.84
CA LEU A 710 -30.61 20.67 -3.94
C LEU A 710 -30.73 19.22 -3.44
N TYR A 711 -31.58 18.42 -4.09
CA TYR A 711 -31.77 17.00 -3.80
C TYR A 711 -31.31 16.17 -5.01
N LEU A 712 -30.36 15.27 -4.79
CA LEU A 712 -29.93 14.29 -5.78
C LEU A 712 -30.67 12.98 -5.53
N LEU A 713 -31.60 12.63 -6.42
CA LEU A 713 -32.43 11.42 -6.34
C LEU A 713 -31.81 10.30 -7.18
N VAL A 714 -31.44 9.21 -6.52
CA VAL A 714 -30.68 8.08 -7.13
C VAL A 714 -31.19 6.72 -6.65
N PRO A 715 -30.93 5.62 -7.39
CA PRO A 715 -31.09 4.27 -6.88
C PRO A 715 -30.26 4.04 -5.61
N GLY A 716 -30.76 3.20 -4.69
CA GLY A 716 -30.08 2.92 -3.44
C GLY A 716 -28.66 2.34 -3.63
N SER A 717 -28.46 1.56 -4.70
CA SER A 717 -27.19 0.96 -5.09
C SER A 717 -26.09 1.99 -5.48
N ARG A 718 -26.44 3.24 -5.81
CA ARG A 718 -25.47 4.30 -6.16
C ARG A 718 -24.93 5.06 -4.95
N VAL A 719 -25.60 4.95 -3.82
CA VAL A 719 -25.29 5.79 -2.65
C VAL A 719 -23.86 5.59 -2.17
N ASN A 720 -23.39 4.34 -2.02
CA ASN A 720 -22.01 4.07 -1.59
C ASN A 720 -20.98 4.60 -2.57
N LEU A 721 -21.22 4.48 -3.89
CA LEU A 721 -20.35 5.02 -4.92
C LEU A 721 -20.26 6.55 -4.83
N ILE A 722 -21.37 7.24 -4.65
CA ILE A 722 -21.41 8.70 -4.49
C ILE A 722 -20.69 9.12 -3.19
N LEU A 723 -20.93 8.41 -2.10
CA LEU A 723 -20.27 8.69 -0.82
C LEU A 723 -18.75 8.45 -0.91
N TYR A 724 -18.31 7.41 -1.61
CA TYR A 724 -16.89 7.21 -1.88
C TYR A 724 -16.28 8.43 -2.60
N LYS A 725 -16.91 8.91 -3.68
CA LYS A 725 -16.46 10.11 -4.40
C LYS A 725 -16.43 11.36 -3.51
N ILE A 726 -17.43 11.53 -2.63
CA ILE A 726 -17.49 12.63 -1.66
C ILE A 726 -16.30 12.54 -0.69
N HIS A 727 -15.96 11.36 -0.19
CA HIS A 727 -14.84 11.18 0.74
C HIS A 727 -13.47 11.47 0.11
N HIS A 728 -13.29 11.15 -1.18
CA HIS A 728 -12.01 11.30 -1.87
C HIS A 728 -11.86 12.63 -2.62
N ASN A 729 -12.94 13.44 -2.71
CA ASN A 729 -12.90 14.74 -3.37
C ASN A 729 -13.32 15.86 -2.39
N PRO A 730 -12.37 16.67 -1.88
CA PRO A 730 -12.65 17.70 -0.87
C PRO A 730 -13.58 18.80 -1.36
N ILE A 731 -13.63 19.08 -2.67
CA ILE A 731 -14.55 20.07 -3.26
C ILE A 731 -15.96 19.52 -3.25
N LEU A 732 -16.14 18.28 -3.67
CA LEU A 732 -17.43 17.60 -3.66
C LEU A 732 -17.93 17.43 -2.21
N SER A 733 -17.04 17.07 -1.28
CA SER A 733 -17.37 16.97 0.15
C SER A 733 -17.86 18.32 0.72
N ASN A 734 -17.16 19.41 0.44
CA ASN A 734 -17.55 20.75 0.91
C ASN A 734 -18.88 21.21 0.27
N SER A 735 -19.11 20.91 -1.01
CA SER A 735 -20.38 21.16 -1.69
C SER A 735 -21.52 20.35 -1.07
N TYR A 736 -21.31 19.04 -0.84
CA TYR A 736 -22.29 18.15 -0.19
C TYR A 736 -22.74 18.66 1.18
N LEU A 737 -21.77 19.00 2.04
CA LEU A 737 -22.06 19.47 3.40
C LEU A 737 -22.87 20.77 3.44
N LYS A 738 -22.76 21.62 2.43
CA LYS A 738 -23.40 22.94 2.40
C LYS A 738 -24.67 23.05 1.61
N GLN A 739 -24.85 22.23 0.58
CA GLN A 739 -25.75 22.62 -0.51
C GLN A 739 -26.74 21.58 -0.98
N TRP A 740 -26.47 20.26 -0.84
CA TRP A 740 -27.33 19.25 -1.41
C TRP A 740 -27.43 17.99 -0.55
N LYS A 741 -28.48 17.23 -0.78
CA LYS A 741 -28.80 15.99 -0.07
C LYS A 741 -28.99 14.85 -1.06
N ILE A 742 -28.57 13.64 -0.68
CA ILE A 742 -28.85 12.44 -1.45
C ILE A 742 -30.18 11.86 -0.98
N VAL A 743 -31.02 11.47 -1.92
CA VAL A 743 -32.32 10.79 -1.66
C VAL A 743 -32.38 9.52 -2.49
N ARG A 744 -32.83 8.44 -1.89
CA ARG A 744 -32.99 7.14 -2.57
C ARG A 744 -34.36 7.04 -3.25
N PHE A 745 -34.44 6.39 -4.43
CA PHE A 745 -35.72 6.11 -5.11
C PHE A 745 -36.78 5.51 -4.18
N ARG A 746 -36.37 4.55 -3.33
CA ARG A 746 -37.28 3.91 -2.35
C ARG A 746 -37.91 4.90 -1.35
N GLN A 747 -37.20 5.97 -1.00
CA GLN A 747 -37.73 7.00 -0.08
C GLN A 747 -38.88 7.77 -0.73
N ILE A 748 -38.77 8.11 -2.01
CA ILE A 748 -39.84 8.81 -2.75
C ILE A 748 -41.04 7.89 -2.94
N ARG A 749 -40.84 6.60 -3.31
CA ARG A 749 -41.90 5.60 -3.40
C ARG A 749 -42.63 5.44 -2.07
N TRP A 750 -41.91 5.44 -0.95
CA TRP A 750 -42.48 5.36 0.38
C TRP A 750 -43.20 6.66 0.80
N LEU A 751 -42.62 7.86 0.52
CA LEU A 751 -43.23 9.12 0.90
C LEU A 751 -44.57 9.37 0.25
N ILE A 752 -44.78 8.96 -1.00
CA ILE A 752 -46.04 9.15 -1.70
C ILE A 752 -47.22 8.40 -1.04
N GLU A 753 -46.95 7.33 -0.34
CA GLU A 753 -47.92 6.50 0.36
C GLU A 753 -48.31 7.07 1.73
N GLN A 754 -47.56 8.01 2.31
CA GLN A 754 -47.83 8.55 3.62
C GLN A 754 -49.03 9.51 3.63
N PRO A 755 -50.08 9.29 4.46
CA PRO A 755 -51.30 10.11 4.44
C PRO A 755 -51.10 11.52 4.95
N ASP A 756 -50.21 11.73 5.95
CA ASP A 756 -50.07 12.97 6.71
C ASP A 756 -48.80 13.74 6.38
N LEU A 757 -48.41 13.74 5.10
CA LEU A 757 -47.20 14.40 4.65
C LEU A 757 -47.36 15.93 4.56
N GLU A 758 -46.58 16.67 5.33
CA GLU A 758 -46.51 18.12 5.32
C GLU A 758 -45.12 18.62 4.92
N ILE A 759 -45.09 19.74 4.21
CA ILE A 759 -43.83 20.33 3.72
C ILE A 759 -42.86 20.70 4.87
N ASN A 760 -43.41 21.20 5.99
CA ASN A 760 -42.63 21.61 7.16
C ASN A 760 -41.88 20.45 7.85
N HIS A 761 -42.33 19.23 7.61
CA HIS A 761 -41.73 18.01 8.18
C HIS A 761 -41.02 17.15 7.11
N PHE A 762 -40.92 17.64 5.87
CA PHE A 762 -40.37 16.85 4.76
C PHE A 762 -38.94 16.34 5.03
N ASP A 763 -38.06 17.16 5.55
CA ASP A 763 -36.70 16.76 5.93
C ASP A 763 -36.67 15.70 7.05
N LYS A 764 -37.61 15.73 7.98
CA LYS A 764 -37.68 14.72 9.04
C LYS A 764 -38.07 13.36 8.47
N TRP A 765 -38.98 13.33 7.49
CA TRP A 765 -39.36 12.12 6.79
C TRP A 765 -38.24 11.52 5.96
N LEU A 766 -37.43 12.36 5.31
CA LEU A 766 -36.22 11.91 4.58
C LEU A 766 -35.16 11.30 5.52
N ASN A 767 -35.08 11.78 6.75
CA ASN A 767 -34.09 11.32 7.75
C ASN A 767 -34.49 10.02 8.47
N ILE A 768 -35.67 9.43 8.20
CA ILE A 768 -36.04 8.11 8.74
C ILE A 768 -35.11 6.99 8.23
N ASP A 769 -34.59 7.13 7.01
CA ASP A 769 -33.61 6.23 6.43
C ASP A 769 -32.28 7.01 6.16
N PRO A 770 -31.48 7.26 7.21
CA PRO A 770 -30.29 8.09 7.07
C PRO A 770 -29.22 7.41 6.21
N ILE A 771 -28.52 8.22 5.43
CA ILE A 771 -27.43 7.77 4.60
C ILE A 771 -26.17 7.69 5.47
N LYS A 772 -25.57 6.49 5.56
CA LYS A 772 -24.29 6.25 6.22
C LYS A 772 -23.31 5.69 5.20
N TYR A 773 -22.05 6.15 5.27
CA TYR A 773 -20.97 5.54 4.50
C TYR A 773 -20.56 4.23 5.15
N GLU A 774 -20.62 3.16 4.40
CA GLU A 774 -20.12 1.85 4.78
C GLU A 774 -18.86 1.60 3.94
N SER A 775 -17.69 1.73 4.57
CA SER A 775 -16.44 1.37 3.92
C SER A 775 -16.40 -0.15 3.71
N PRO A 776 -16.07 -0.64 2.52
CA PRO A 776 -15.91 -2.08 2.27
C PRO A 776 -14.89 -2.76 3.20
N GLN A 777 -13.91 -2.00 3.69
CA GLN A 777 -12.89 -2.50 4.63
C GLN A 777 -13.39 -2.71 6.07
N LEU A 778 -14.60 -2.25 6.43
CA LEU A 778 -15.16 -2.41 7.77
C LEU A 778 -16.06 -3.65 7.92
N SER A 779 -16.25 -4.44 6.87
CA SER A 779 -17.06 -5.66 6.90
C SER A 779 -16.30 -6.91 7.41
N PHE A 780 -15.07 -6.76 7.91
CA PHE A 780 -14.25 -7.83 8.50
C PHE A 780 -14.05 -7.66 10.01
N TRP A 781 -15.16 -7.41 10.75
CA TRP A 781 -15.18 -7.50 12.20
C TRP A 781 -16.17 -8.56 12.65
#